data_2e2847e1267ea93716a06592cf9b7024
#
_entry.id   2e2847e1267ea93716a06592cf9b7024
#
_cell.length_a   1.000
_cell.length_b   1.000
_cell.length_c   1.000
_cell.angle_alpha   90.00
_cell.angle_beta   90.00
_cell.angle_gamma   90.00
#
_symmetry.space_group_name_H-M   'P 1'
#
loop_
_entity.id
_entity.type
_entity.pdbx_description
1 polymer ?
#
loop_
_entity_poly.entity_id
_entity_poly.type
_entity_poly.pdbx_seq_one_letter_code
_entity_poly.pdbx_strand_id
1 'polypeptide(L)'
;MITKKSNYTSYGPLQIVHDFKFTALNVKDDYSILDTLDYKGKVNYIKSRIDKLKRLGYGGVVMNVDYKGYLKNPNDFELFFECAEYAKQSGLRVWIYDEQYYPSGAAGGLTLVDHPELEAIALSCITKNFIIDETVGAIRVPSPCGYSELKYAIAAPVINGEVQHDERIDVSDRKDLAGGLCFHAPSGEWRVWCFFVKPLYELTPFSQGTRASRRYVSVFNEKAIERFYKVTFEDGYVAHTREKLGSLVDAIFTDEPYSPFYIKYKKSSDAPRTIMPSCSIYDPPSTDIQIHPYVPWEMTVPEKYKERYGKDINLSLPDIFDETPATKQARIDFYSLLSDMSKKAFPVQMSEKLGNEGVLLSGHYFGEEGFDFQPIFYGDIIEHLATMGIPGCDCLWSDIDRLRYYVACRLAPSAAHLRSENEVMIEASNMIDVDQNITLKKVKAAISVMMAHGITDITSYYSENLLPENEMAEFTKHISTLSGLMRSGKCKVNTLLYYPFENLCADRYPMGIEEGNYNGEDHLKIADTAAALIKHQICFDFINKQRLLSCKLRDGYLEAPNGEKINYVVFPVILWLDNEVADFINKAHKAGVDILFNGEIRDICNLSFTPSFITNGDIPSSELSLAENNPSIMSIHRKREDADVFMLVNTDTKVHSLKIKIKASTTDAFAIMNHITGEQTALHAIISDGAAHISLEIQDLDTLIIARSK
;
A
#
# COMPACT_ATOMS: atom_id res chain seq x y z
N MET A 1 22.85 -11.24 -28.47
CA MET A 1 22.84 -9.76 -28.48
C MET A 1 21.40 -9.29 -28.36
N ILE A 2 21.10 -8.43 -27.39
CA ILE A 2 19.81 -7.80 -27.32
C ILE A 2 19.64 -6.90 -28.53
N THR A 3 18.74 -7.22 -29.44
CA THR A 3 18.53 -6.41 -30.63
C THR A 3 17.97 -5.04 -30.25
N LYS A 4 18.44 -3.95 -30.87
CA LYS A 4 17.99 -2.56 -30.66
C LYS A 4 16.51 -2.30 -30.97
N LYS A 5 15.74 -3.30 -31.38
CA LYS A 5 14.33 -3.22 -31.76
C LYS A 5 13.42 -3.87 -30.73
N SER A 6 13.56 -3.57 -29.46
CA SER A 6 12.48 -3.82 -28.52
C SER A 6 11.58 -2.59 -28.49
N ASN A 7 10.32 -2.77 -28.88
CA ASN A 7 9.27 -1.74 -28.84
C ASN A 7 8.84 -1.37 -27.41
N TYR A 8 9.76 -1.47 -26.44
CA TYR A 8 9.46 -1.16 -25.05
C TYR A 8 9.60 0.34 -24.84
N THR A 9 8.49 0.93 -24.43
CA THR A 9 8.44 2.35 -24.13
C THR A 9 9.24 2.64 -22.87
N SER A 10 10.20 3.51 -23.00
CA SER A 10 11.06 4.00 -21.92
C SER A 10 10.56 5.36 -21.50
N TYR A 11 10.22 5.52 -20.21
CA TYR A 11 9.70 6.78 -19.71
C TYR A 11 10.65 7.37 -18.67
N GLY A 12 10.96 8.66 -18.82
CA GLY A 12 11.51 9.45 -17.72
C GLY A 12 10.48 9.59 -16.57
N PRO A 13 10.92 10.06 -15.41
CA PRO A 13 10.01 10.25 -14.28
C PRO A 13 8.89 11.23 -14.61
N LEU A 14 7.73 11.07 -13.97
CA LEU A 14 6.67 12.07 -13.97
C LEU A 14 6.89 13.00 -12.79
N GLN A 15 7.06 14.30 -13.03
CA GLN A 15 7.15 15.28 -11.95
C GLN A 15 5.79 15.53 -11.35
N ILE A 16 5.63 15.31 -10.05
CA ILE A 16 4.43 15.72 -9.33
C ILE A 16 4.46 17.22 -9.13
N VAL A 17 3.43 17.89 -9.61
CA VAL A 17 3.21 19.31 -9.46
C VAL A 17 1.81 19.52 -8.90
N HIS A 18 1.73 19.84 -7.63
CA HIS A 18 0.48 20.29 -7.07
C HIS A 18 0.13 21.64 -7.70
N ASP A 19 -1.12 21.85 -8.03
CA ASP A 19 -1.71 23.13 -8.45
C ASP A 19 -0.81 24.05 -9.30
N PHE A 20 -0.42 23.72 -10.49
CA PHE A 20 0.37 24.58 -11.40
C PHE A 20 1.61 25.32 -10.81
N LYS A 21 1.81 25.29 -9.49
CA LYS A 21 2.87 26.07 -8.83
C LYS A 21 4.23 25.41 -8.94
N PHE A 22 4.29 24.16 -9.39
CA PHE A 22 5.54 23.40 -9.60
C PHE A 22 6.47 23.44 -8.38
N THR A 23 5.88 23.42 -7.18
CA THR A 23 6.65 23.49 -5.96
C THR A 23 7.10 22.12 -5.52
N ALA A 24 8.38 21.88 -5.58
CA ALA A 24 8.98 20.91 -4.67
C ALA A 24 8.85 21.45 -3.24
N LEU A 25 8.47 20.59 -2.30
CA LEU A 25 8.14 20.91 -0.91
C LEU A 25 9.21 21.69 -0.12
N ASN A 26 10.40 21.90 -0.67
CA ASN A 26 11.53 22.55 0.01
C ASN A 26 12.02 23.84 -0.64
N VAL A 27 11.36 24.36 -1.67
CA VAL A 27 11.75 25.61 -2.27
C VAL A 27 10.77 26.70 -1.83
N LYS A 28 11.26 27.67 -1.09
CA LYS A 28 10.58 28.97 -0.84
C LYS A 28 10.48 29.78 -2.14
N ASP A 29 10.15 29.11 -3.24
CA ASP A 29 9.90 29.76 -4.50
C ASP A 29 8.48 30.33 -4.48
N ASP A 30 8.42 31.51 -4.76
CA ASP A 30 7.41 32.51 -4.78
C ASP A 30 6.04 31.98 -5.25
N TYR A 31 5.23 31.44 -4.32
CA TYR A 31 3.80 31.16 -4.52
C TYR A 31 3.02 32.36 -5.05
N SER A 32 3.64 33.56 -5.03
CA SER A 32 3.07 34.81 -5.44
C SER A 32 3.10 35.07 -6.94
N ILE A 33 3.97 34.42 -7.73
CA ILE A 33 4.15 34.75 -9.14
C ILE A 33 2.89 34.47 -9.94
N LEU A 34 2.33 33.26 -9.83
CA LEU A 34 1.12 32.91 -10.58
C LEU A 34 -0.09 33.75 -10.19
N ASP A 35 -0.22 34.14 -8.92
CA ASP A 35 -1.30 34.97 -8.43
C ASP A 35 -1.20 36.43 -8.98
N THR A 36 -0.02 36.83 -9.42
CA THR A 36 0.22 38.17 -10.03
C THR A 36 0.03 38.22 -11.55
N LEU A 37 -0.04 37.06 -12.20
CA LEU A 37 -0.12 36.94 -13.65
C LEU A 37 -1.58 36.93 -14.14
N ASP A 38 -1.81 37.54 -15.28
CA ASP A 38 -3.03 37.34 -16.04
C ASP A 38 -3.05 35.90 -16.65
N TYR A 39 -4.15 35.53 -17.26
CA TYR A 39 -4.32 34.18 -17.85
C TYR A 39 -3.18 33.83 -18.81
N LYS A 40 -2.84 34.72 -19.74
CA LYS A 40 -1.76 34.49 -20.72
C LYS A 40 -0.39 34.37 -20.05
N GLY A 41 -0.15 35.14 -19.01
CA GLY A 41 1.05 35.06 -18.18
C GLY A 41 1.15 33.70 -17.49
N LYS A 42 0.05 33.20 -16.92
CA LYS A 42 -0.01 31.88 -16.31
C LYS A 42 0.29 30.77 -17.32
N VAL A 43 -0.35 30.79 -18.49
CA VAL A 43 -0.10 29.81 -19.57
C VAL A 43 1.38 29.80 -19.96
N ASN A 44 1.96 30.98 -20.20
CA ASN A 44 3.37 31.09 -20.61
C ASN A 44 4.32 30.54 -19.51
N TYR A 45 4.04 30.88 -18.25
CA TYR A 45 4.83 30.41 -17.12
C TYR A 45 4.82 28.87 -17.03
N ILE A 46 3.63 28.24 -17.04
CA ILE A 46 3.48 26.79 -16.95
C ILE A 46 4.14 26.11 -18.15
N LYS A 47 3.93 26.60 -19.37
CA LYS A 47 4.60 26.07 -20.57
C LYS A 47 6.13 26.14 -20.47
N SER A 48 6.68 27.20 -19.91
CA SER A 48 8.13 27.31 -19.70
C SER A 48 8.66 26.28 -18.70
N ARG A 49 7.86 25.92 -17.68
CA ARG A 49 8.20 24.85 -16.72
C ARG A 49 8.12 23.47 -17.38
N ILE A 50 7.12 23.23 -18.20
CA ILE A 50 6.99 21.99 -18.99
C ILE A 50 8.21 21.84 -19.92
N ASP A 51 8.64 22.92 -20.58
CA ASP A 51 9.84 22.91 -21.42
C ASP A 51 11.12 22.59 -20.63
N LYS A 52 11.24 23.14 -19.41
CA LYS A 52 12.34 22.80 -18.50
C LYS A 52 12.35 21.32 -18.16
N LEU A 53 11.21 20.76 -17.74
CA LEU A 53 11.09 19.33 -17.40
C LEU A 53 11.44 18.45 -18.61
N LYS A 54 10.94 18.77 -19.79
CA LYS A 54 11.29 18.06 -21.01
C LYS A 54 12.81 18.11 -21.30
N ARG A 55 13.44 19.28 -21.15
CA ARG A 55 14.89 19.46 -21.37
C ARG A 55 15.70 18.65 -20.35
N LEU A 56 15.21 18.53 -19.11
CA LEU A 56 15.80 17.68 -18.07
C LEU A 56 15.56 16.18 -18.29
N GLY A 57 14.73 15.77 -19.26
CA GLY A 57 14.48 14.36 -19.58
C GLY A 57 13.32 13.72 -18.80
N TYR A 58 12.45 14.52 -18.16
CA TYR A 58 11.21 14.00 -17.56
C TYR A 58 10.29 13.41 -18.62
N GLY A 59 9.57 12.35 -18.26
CA GLY A 59 8.65 11.63 -19.13
C GLY A 59 7.19 12.08 -19.03
N GLY A 60 6.89 12.93 -18.07
CA GLY A 60 5.52 13.43 -17.86
C GLY A 60 5.38 14.33 -16.66
N VAL A 61 4.13 14.69 -16.40
CA VAL A 61 3.70 15.53 -15.27
C VAL A 61 2.47 14.92 -14.61
N VAL A 62 2.38 15.08 -13.29
CA VAL A 62 1.17 14.82 -12.51
C VAL A 62 0.66 16.18 -12.06
N MET A 63 -0.47 16.63 -12.58
CA MET A 63 -0.99 18.00 -12.46
C MET A 63 -2.39 18.01 -11.83
N ASN A 64 -2.78 19.19 -11.33
CA ASN A 64 -4.13 19.44 -10.83
C ASN A 64 -4.55 20.87 -11.22
N VAL A 65 -5.82 21.22 -11.04
CA VAL A 65 -6.31 22.60 -11.10
C VAL A 65 -5.80 23.41 -9.89
N ASP A 66 -5.92 24.73 -9.94
CA ASP A 66 -5.48 25.60 -8.83
C ASP A 66 -6.22 25.22 -7.52
N TYR A 67 -5.47 25.07 -6.44
CA TYR A 67 -6.01 24.77 -5.12
C TYR A 67 -6.81 25.91 -4.51
N LYS A 68 -6.58 27.15 -4.98
CA LYS A 68 -7.38 28.30 -4.61
C LYS A 68 -8.71 28.28 -5.38
N GLY A 69 -9.79 27.97 -4.67
CA GLY A 69 -11.09 27.77 -5.32
C GLY A 69 -11.24 26.43 -6.01
N TYR A 70 -10.53 25.44 -5.52
CA TYR A 70 -10.43 24.08 -6.02
C TYR A 70 -11.74 23.55 -6.61
N LEU A 71 -11.71 23.10 -7.87
CA LEU A 71 -12.82 22.60 -8.68
C LEU A 71 -14.03 23.54 -8.87
N LYS A 72 -13.93 24.82 -8.47
CA LYS A 72 -15.06 25.77 -8.52
C LYS A 72 -14.93 26.82 -9.64
N ASN A 73 -13.73 27.01 -10.16
CA ASN A 73 -13.45 28.06 -11.13
C ASN A 73 -13.27 27.44 -12.55
N PRO A 74 -14.19 27.70 -13.50
CA PRO A 74 -14.07 27.18 -14.86
C PRO A 74 -12.78 27.57 -15.58
N ASN A 75 -12.22 28.74 -15.29
CA ASN A 75 -10.97 29.19 -15.92
C ASN A 75 -9.77 28.34 -15.52
N ASP A 76 -9.81 27.66 -14.36
CA ASP A 76 -8.72 26.80 -13.93
C ASP A 76 -8.71 25.50 -14.74
N PHE A 77 -9.88 25.00 -15.15
CA PHE A 77 -9.97 23.89 -16.08
C PHE A 77 -9.50 24.27 -17.49
N GLU A 78 -9.85 25.45 -17.98
CA GLU A 78 -9.34 25.94 -19.28
C GLU A 78 -7.81 26.01 -19.25
N LEU A 79 -7.24 26.57 -18.18
CA LEU A 79 -5.79 26.64 -17.96
C LEU A 79 -5.15 25.25 -17.90
N PHE A 80 -5.76 24.33 -17.13
CA PHE A 80 -5.31 22.95 -17.03
C PHE A 80 -5.25 22.27 -18.40
N PHE A 81 -6.35 22.31 -19.17
CA PHE A 81 -6.42 21.64 -20.46
C PHE A 81 -5.46 22.26 -21.49
N GLU A 82 -5.33 23.58 -21.55
CA GLU A 82 -4.36 24.22 -22.46
C GLU A 82 -2.92 23.80 -22.14
N CYS A 83 -2.55 23.71 -20.87
CA CYS A 83 -1.21 23.32 -20.45
C CYS A 83 -0.98 21.80 -20.62
N ALA A 84 -2.00 20.98 -20.35
CA ALA A 84 -1.95 19.55 -20.55
C ALA A 84 -1.83 19.15 -22.03
N GLU A 85 -2.57 19.83 -22.92
CA GLU A 85 -2.41 19.69 -24.37
C GLU A 85 -0.99 20.02 -24.81
N TYR A 86 -0.41 21.11 -24.28
CA TYR A 86 0.97 21.49 -24.56
C TYR A 86 1.97 20.42 -24.09
N ALA A 87 1.78 19.88 -22.89
CA ALA A 87 2.62 18.79 -22.37
C ALA A 87 2.54 17.57 -23.28
N LYS A 88 1.33 17.16 -23.68
CA LYS A 88 1.10 16.01 -24.58
C LYS A 88 1.74 16.22 -25.95
N GLN A 89 1.55 17.40 -26.56
CA GLN A 89 2.20 17.80 -27.84
C GLN A 89 3.72 17.82 -27.71
N SER A 90 4.24 18.11 -26.53
CA SER A 90 5.66 18.06 -26.21
C SER A 90 6.19 16.64 -26.03
N GLY A 91 5.33 15.60 -26.10
CA GLY A 91 5.67 14.20 -25.93
C GLY A 91 5.73 13.72 -24.49
N LEU A 92 5.15 14.47 -23.53
CA LEU A 92 5.06 14.12 -22.13
C LEU A 92 3.74 13.41 -21.83
N ARG A 93 3.77 12.48 -20.88
CA ARG A 93 2.55 11.90 -20.28
C ARG A 93 1.91 12.93 -19.37
N VAL A 94 0.58 12.85 -19.25
CA VAL A 94 -0.19 13.72 -18.36
C VAL A 94 -1.01 12.85 -17.44
N TRP A 95 -0.82 13.02 -16.13
CA TRP A 95 -1.64 12.43 -15.10
C TRP A 95 -2.34 13.53 -14.30
N ILE A 96 -3.48 13.21 -13.69
CA ILE A 96 -4.18 14.12 -12.78
C ILE A 96 -3.94 13.64 -11.36
N TYR A 97 -3.53 14.56 -10.48
CA TYR A 97 -3.60 14.40 -9.03
C TYR A 97 -5.04 14.71 -8.60
N ASP A 98 -5.73 13.74 -8.00
CA ASP A 98 -7.19 13.76 -7.87
C ASP A 98 -7.74 14.51 -6.65
N GLU A 99 -6.87 15.15 -5.85
CA GLU A 99 -7.26 15.78 -4.60
C GLU A 99 -6.61 17.18 -4.41
N GLN A 100 -7.20 18.02 -3.58
CA GLN A 100 -6.59 19.29 -3.20
C GLN A 100 -5.39 19.08 -2.26
N TYR A 101 -5.52 18.18 -1.34
CA TYR A 101 -4.49 17.67 -0.42
C TYR A 101 -4.84 16.22 -0.08
N TYR A 102 -3.85 15.38 0.21
CA TYR A 102 -4.13 14.02 0.67
C TYR A 102 -4.96 14.02 1.99
N PRO A 103 -5.69 12.93 2.30
CA PRO A 103 -5.92 11.76 1.45
C PRO A 103 -7.02 11.99 0.42
N SER A 104 -6.92 11.27 -0.71
CA SER A 104 -7.91 11.32 -1.79
C SER A 104 -9.29 10.83 -1.36
N GLY A 105 -10.34 11.47 -1.87
CA GLY A 105 -11.74 11.15 -1.59
C GLY A 105 -12.57 12.34 -1.12
N ALA A 106 -11.94 13.39 -0.61
CA ALA A 106 -12.64 14.55 -0.07
C ALA A 106 -13.00 15.61 -1.12
N ALA A 107 -12.30 15.66 -2.26
CA ALA A 107 -12.41 16.72 -3.27
C ALA A 107 -12.29 18.13 -2.63
N GLY A 108 -11.26 18.34 -1.78
CA GLY A 108 -11.12 19.57 -1.01
C GLY A 108 -12.24 19.83 0.00
N GLY A 109 -13.00 18.81 0.37
CA GLY A 109 -14.17 18.86 1.24
C GLY A 109 -15.51 18.94 0.50
N LEU A 110 -15.50 19.06 -0.82
CA LEU A 110 -16.73 19.21 -1.63
C LEU A 110 -17.60 17.94 -1.65
N THR A 111 -17.00 16.78 -1.46
CA THR A 111 -17.74 15.50 -1.40
C THR A 111 -18.81 15.51 -0.31
N LEU A 112 -18.55 16.15 0.83
CA LEU A 112 -19.46 16.17 1.98
C LEU A 112 -20.37 17.41 2.03
N VAL A 113 -20.25 18.35 1.09
CA VAL A 113 -21.16 19.50 1.02
C VAL A 113 -22.57 19.00 0.73
N ASP A 114 -23.51 19.33 1.63
CA ASP A 114 -24.90 18.87 1.63
C ASP A 114 -25.10 17.34 1.77
N HIS A 115 -24.02 16.59 2.07
CA HIS A 115 -24.03 15.13 2.21
C HIS A 115 -23.28 14.64 3.47
N PRO A 116 -23.68 15.10 4.68
CA PRO A 116 -22.99 14.71 5.92
C PRO A 116 -23.10 13.20 6.22
N GLU A 117 -24.09 12.51 5.67
CA GLU A 117 -24.29 11.07 5.80
C GLU A 117 -23.19 10.22 5.12
N LEU A 118 -22.33 10.85 4.30
CA LEU A 118 -21.21 10.21 3.61
C LEU A 118 -19.89 10.31 4.40
N GLU A 119 -19.93 10.97 5.56
CA GLU A 119 -18.76 11.13 6.41
C GLU A 119 -18.32 9.79 7.03
N ALA A 120 -17.00 9.63 7.20
CA ALA A 120 -16.42 8.48 7.89
C ALA A 120 -16.86 8.46 9.36
N ILE A 121 -17.36 7.30 9.81
CA ILE A 121 -17.85 7.07 11.16
C ILE A 121 -17.15 5.88 11.82
N ALA A 122 -17.18 5.86 13.14
CA ALA A 122 -16.69 4.76 13.98
C ALA A 122 -17.79 4.23 14.89
N LEU A 123 -17.68 2.96 15.25
CA LEU A 123 -18.42 2.34 16.33
C LEU A 123 -17.51 2.27 17.55
N SER A 124 -17.87 2.98 18.61
CA SER A 124 -17.09 3.04 19.86
C SER A 124 -17.77 2.20 20.94
N CYS A 125 -16.99 1.53 21.77
CA CYS A 125 -17.49 0.66 22.82
C CYS A 125 -17.15 1.18 24.22
N ILE A 126 -18.17 1.19 25.09
CA ILE A 126 -18.00 1.38 26.54
C ILE A 126 -18.35 0.06 27.22
N THR A 127 -17.36 -0.55 27.87
CA THR A 127 -17.55 -1.78 28.63
C THR A 127 -17.57 -1.47 30.12
N LYS A 128 -18.55 -1.96 30.83
CA LYS A 128 -18.68 -1.80 32.31
C LYS A 128 -19.25 -3.05 32.96
N ASN A 129 -18.79 -3.32 34.19
CA ASN A 129 -19.41 -4.31 35.08
C ASN A 129 -20.31 -3.61 36.08
N PHE A 130 -21.44 -4.25 36.41
CA PHE A 130 -22.43 -3.80 37.35
C PHE A 130 -22.80 -4.92 38.33
N ILE A 131 -22.98 -4.56 39.60
CA ILE A 131 -23.57 -5.45 40.61
C ILE A 131 -24.96 -5.00 40.84
N ILE A 132 -25.93 -5.86 40.59
CA ILE A 132 -27.37 -5.61 40.80
C ILE A 132 -27.80 -6.33 42.08
N ASP A 133 -28.28 -5.57 43.03
CA ASP A 133 -28.78 -6.05 44.34
C ASP A 133 -30.11 -5.36 44.70
N GLU A 134 -30.55 -5.50 45.95
CA GLU A 134 -31.79 -4.90 46.44
C GLU A 134 -31.78 -3.35 46.41
N THR A 135 -30.59 -2.73 46.36
CA THR A 135 -30.40 -1.27 46.37
C THR A 135 -30.18 -0.70 44.96
N VAL A 136 -29.71 -1.50 44.03
CA VAL A 136 -29.42 -1.12 42.65
C VAL A 136 -30.12 -2.07 41.69
N GLY A 137 -31.32 -1.71 41.27
CA GLY A 137 -32.15 -2.54 40.38
C GLY A 137 -32.00 -2.28 38.90
N ALA A 138 -31.22 -1.25 38.50
CA ALA A 138 -31.10 -0.85 37.11
C ALA A 138 -29.65 -0.55 36.70
N ILE A 139 -29.29 -0.99 35.51
CA ILE A 139 -28.05 -0.64 34.83
C ILE A 139 -28.28 0.63 34.03
N ARG A 140 -27.37 1.61 34.18
CA ARG A 140 -27.42 2.85 33.42
C ARG A 140 -26.03 3.22 32.88
N VAL A 141 -25.95 3.42 31.56
CA VAL A 141 -24.74 3.92 30.86
C VAL A 141 -25.17 5.13 30.03
N PRO A 142 -24.75 6.35 30.42
CA PRO A 142 -25.08 7.56 29.67
C PRO A 142 -24.32 7.57 28.33
N SER A 143 -24.89 8.25 27.32
CA SER A 143 -24.19 8.53 26.08
C SER A 143 -23.01 9.49 26.35
N PRO A 144 -21.81 9.20 25.86
CA PRO A 144 -20.69 10.12 25.97
C PRO A 144 -20.93 11.43 25.21
N CYS A 145 -20.34 12.52 25.69
CA CYS A 145 -20.38 13.79 24.98
C CYS A 145 -19.66 13.68 23.62
N GLY A 146 -20.27 14.24 22.57
CA GLY A 146 -19.71 14.20 21.20
C GLY A 146 -19.97 12.89 20.45
N TYR A 147 -20.72 11.96 21.03
CA TYR A 147 -21.15 10.71 20.39
C TYR A 147 -22.63 10.78 20.02
N SER A 148 -23.05 9.94 19.07
CA SER A 148 -24.46 9.76 18.80
C SER A 148 -25.15 8.97 19.94
N GLU A 149 -26.45 8.84 19.85
CA GLU A 149 -27.17 7.94 20.75
C GLU A 149 -26.68 6.48 20.63
N LEU A 150 -26.97 5.69 21.64
CA LEU A 150 -26.66 4.25 21.69
C LEU A 150 -27.18 3.52 20.43
N LYS A 151 -26.28 2.83 19.77
CA LYS A 151 -26.60 2.05 18.57
C LYS A 151 -26.96 0.61 18.95
N TYR A 152 -26.06 -0.03 19.73
CA TYR A 152 -26.24 -1.38 20.24
C TYR A 152 -25.85 -1.44 21.71
N ALA A 153 -26.46 -2.37 22.44
CA ALA A 153 -26.05 -2.72 23.80
C ALA A 153 -26.24 -4.22 24.02
N ILE A 154 -25.18 -4.86 24.50
CA ILE A 154 -25.16 -6.28 24.81
C ILE A 154 -24.85 -6.43 26.30
N ALA A 155 -25.57 -7.32 26.99
CA ALA A 155 -25.35 -7.63 28.41
C ALA A 155 -25.14 -9.14 28.56
N ALA A 156 -24.28 -9.53 29.53
CA ALA A 156 -24.08 -10.92 29.90
C ALA A 156 -23.91 -11.03 31.41
N PRO A 157 -24.38 -12.10 32.05
CA PRO A 157 -24.10 -12.35 33.45
C PRO A 157 -22.63 -12.68 33.66
N VAL A 158 -22.12 -12.33 34.86
CA VAL A 158 -20.77 -12.70 35.31
C VAL A 158 -20.92 -13.66 36.48
N ILE A 159 -20.42 -14.89 36.35
CA ILE A 159 -20.53 -15.92 37.38
C ILE A 159 -19.12 -16.31 37.82
N ASN A 160 -18.83 -16.17 39.12
CA ASN A 160 -17.50 -16.44 39.69
C ASN A 160 -16.35 -15.65 39.01
N GLY A 161 -16.65 -14.41 38.55
CA GLY A 161 -15.69 -13.54 37.84
C GLY A 161 -15.54 -13.84 36.33
N GLU A 162 -16.23 -14.83 35.80
CA GLU A 162 -16.21 -15.19 34.39
C GLU A 162 -17.49 -14.75 33.68
N VAL A 163 -17.32 -14.10 32.52
CA VAL A 163 -18.43 -13.64 31.68
C VAL A 163 -19.06 -14.83 30.97
N GLN A 164 -20.39 -14.95 31.07
CA GLN A 164 -21.12 -16.02 30.40
C GLN A 164 -21.46 -15.62 28.96
N HIS A 165 -20.52 -15.83 28.05
CA HIS A 165 -20.62 -15.34 26.66
C HIS A 165 -21.77 -15.98 25.87
N ASP A 166 -22.19 -17.20 26.22
CA ASP A 166 -23.31 -17.90 25.60
C ASP A 166 -24.68 -17.43 26.12
N GLU A 167 -24.71 -16.66 27.24
CA GLU A 167 -25.91 -16.10 27.84
C GLU A 167 -26.09 -14.61 27.52
N ARG A 168 -25.45 -14.09 26.46
CA ARG A 168 -25.56 -12.72 25.98
C ARG A 168 -27.00 -12.41 25.58
N ILE A 169 -27.46 -11.23 25.98
CA ILE A 169 -28.74 -10.68 25.57
C ILE A 169 -28.56 -9.32 24.88
N ASP A 170 -29.32 -9.09 23.82
CA ASP A 170 -29.39 -7.78 23.17
C ASP A 170 -30.40 -6.89 23.94
N VAL A 171 -29.90 -5.76 24.44
CA VAL A 171 -30.66 -4.77 25.18
C VAL A 171 -30.65 -3.40 24.51
N SER A 172 -30.39 -3.36 23.20
CA SER A 172 -30.24 -2.15 22.39
C SER A 172 -31.46 -1.27 22.34
N ASP A 173 -32.64 -1.82 22.58
CA ASP A 173 -33.93 -1.11 22.65
C ASP A 173 -34.16 -0.38 23.98
N ARG A 174 -33.36 -0.63 25.00
CA ARG A 174 -33.48 -0.11 26.37
C ARG A 174 -32.81 1.26 26.54
N LYS A 175 -33.21 2.23 25.74
CA LYS A 175 -32.62 3.59 25.76
C LYS A 175 -33.33 4.48 26.77
N ASP A 176 -32.55 5.35 27.44
CA ASP A 176 -33.09 6.46 28.22
C ASP A 176 -33.35 7.70 27.33
N LEU A 177 -33.93 8.74 27.92
CA LEU A 177 -34.25 9.99 27.20
C LEU A 177 -33.00 10.77 26.72
N ALA A 178 -31.82 10.45 27.25
CA ALA A 178 -30.57 11.07 26.89
C ALA A 178 -29.76 10.21 25.84
N GLY A 179 -30.38 9.16 25.31
CA GLY A 179 -29.75 8.27 24.30
C GLY A 179 -28.76 7.29 24.89
N GLY A 180 -28.67 7.14 26.21
CA GLY A 180 -27.89 6.11 26.89
C GLY A 180 -28.68 4.83 27.15
N LEU A 181 -28.00 3.82 27.72
CA LEU A 181 -28.63 2.57 28.14
C LEU A 181 -29.30 2.74 29.53
N CYS A 182 -30.51 2.21 29.67
CA CYS A 182 -31.16 2.06 30.96
C CYS A 182 -32.08 0.83 30.95
N PHE A 183 -31.74 -0.22 31.70
CA PHE A 183 -32.60 -1.39 31.80
C PHE A 183 -32.53 -2.05 33.19
N HIS A 184 -33.60 -2.73 33.60
CA HIS A 184 -33.64 -3.56 34.79
C HIS A 184 -33.02 -4.92 34.50
N ALA A 185 -32.04 -5.32 35.33
CA ALA A 185 -31.42 -6.62 35.25
C ALA A 185 -31.74 -7.47 36.49
N PRO A 186 -31.76 -8.81 36.37
CA PRO A 186 -31.82 -9.71 37.55
C PRO A 186 -30.66 -9.44 38.51
N SER A 187 -30.85 -9.77 39.80
CA SER A 187 -29.77 -9.70 40.80
C SER A 187 -28.57 -10.53 40.39
N GLY A 188 -27.36 -9.98 40.60
CA GLY A 188 -26.11 -10.61 40.23
C GLY A 188 -25.13 -9.63 39.60
N GLU A 189 -23.98 -10.13 39.18
CA GLU A 189 -23.00 -9.35 38.44
C GLU A 189 -23.25 -9.44 36.93
N TRP A 190 -23.13 -8.32 36.23
CA TRP A 190 -23.39 -8.18 34.81
C TRP A 190 -22.25 -7.44 34.14
N ARG A 191 -21.78 -7.91 32.98
CA ARG A 191 -20.97 -7.14 32.04
C ARG A 191 -21.86 -6.59 30.95
N VAL A 192 -21.64 -5.32 30.61
CA VAL A 192 -22.41 -4.61 29.60
C VAL A 192 -21.47 -3.93 28.62
N TRP A 193 -21.72 -4.11 27.33
CA TRP A 193 -21.06 -3.43 26.22
C TRP A 193 -22.06 -2.50 25.56
N CYS A 194 -21.75 -1.22 25.55
CA CYS A 194 -22.57 -0.18 24.93
C CYS A 194 -21.82 0.39 23.71
N PHE A 195 -22.45 0.34 22.58
CA PHE A 195 -21.86 0.77 21.31
C PHE A 195 -22.50 2.04 20.79
N PHE A 196 -21.68 3.06 20.59
CA PHE A 196 -22.09 4.39 20.14
C PHE A 196 -21.39 4.72 18.83
N VAL A 197 -22.14 5.31 17.89
CA VAL A 197 -21.55 5.84 16.65
C VAL A 197 -20.99 7.23 16.91
N LYS A 198 -19.85 7.53 16.32
CA LYS A 198 -19.27 8.88 16.31
C LYS A 198 -18.65 9.18 14.95
N PRO A 199 -18.48 10.45 14.55
CA PRO A 199 -17.65 10.81 13.42
C PRO A 199 -16.22 10.30 13.66
N LEU A 200 -15.67 9.58 12.67
CA LEU A 200 -14.34 9.00 12.82
C LEU A 200 -13.24 10.08 12.76
N TYR A 201 -13.51 11.12 12.00
CA TYR A 201 -12.59 12.24 11.81
C TYR A 201 -12.43 13.15 13.05
N GLU A 202 -13.43 13.19 13.91
CA GLU A 202 -13.38 13.94 15.17
C GLU A 202 -12.26 13.41 16.07
N LEU A 203 -11.48 14.33 16.64
CA LEU A 203 -10.35 14.03 17.52
C LEU A 203 -9.23 13.21 16.84
N THR A 204 -9.29 13.02 15.53
CA THR A 204 -8.18 12.46 14.78
C THR A 204 -7.17 13.56 14.43
N PRO A 205 -5.92 13.24 14.22
CA PRO A 205 -4.88 14.19 13.82
C PRO A 205 -5.19 14.93 12.52
N PHE A 206 -5.96 14.32 11.64
CA PHE A 206 -6.44 14.95 10.40
C PHE A 206 -7.29 16.18 10.63
N SER A 207 -8.07 16.20 11.69
CA SER A 207 -8.85 17.39 12.05
C SER A 207 -7.95 18.60 12.36
N GLN A 208 -6.70 18.37 12.71
CA GLN A 208 -5.72 19.40 13.05
C GLN A 208 -4.72 19.68 11.90
N GLY A 209 -4.19 18.64 11.26
CA GLY A 209 -3.12 18.74 10.26
C GLY A 209 -3.59 19.22 8.89
N THR A 210 -4.77 18.78 8.43
CA THR A 210 -5.33 19.10 7.11
C THR A 210 -6.31 20.26 7.09
N ARG A 211 -6.31 21.12 8.12
CA ARG A 211 -7.24 22.22 8.38
C ARG A 211 -8.57 21.75 8.99
N ALA A 212 -8.90 22.28 10.15
CA ALA A 212 -10.03 21.92 11.02
C ALA A 212 -11.44 21.94 10.36
N SER A 213 -11.56 22.50 9.18
CA SER A 213 -12.81 22.55 8.41
C SER A 213 -13.01 21.39 7.45
N ARG A 214 -11.99 20.54 7.26
CA ARG A 214 -12.03 19.44 6.30
C ARG A 214 -12.39 18.13 6.99
N ARG A 215 -13.61 17.67 6.77
CA ARG A 215 -14.09 16.36 7.16
C ARG A 215 -13.73 15.34 6.08
N TYR A 216 -13.69 14.06 6.42
CA TYR A 216 -13.30 13.02 5.47
C TYR A 216 -14.43 12.02 5.23
N VAL A 217 -14.45 11.48 4.02
CA VAL A 217 -15.48 10.55 3.56
C VAL A 217 -15.25 9.13 4.06
N SER A 218 -16.31 8.32 4.06
CA SER A 218 -16.19 6.88 4.31
C SER A 218 -15.68 6.16 3.06
N VAL A 219 -14.47 5.62 3.14
CA VAL A 219 -13.90 4.78 2.06
C VAL A 219 -14.56 3.39 1.97
N PHE A 220 -15.46 3.06 2.91
CA PHE A 220 -16.27 1.83 2.88
C PHE A 220 -17.65 2.05 2.21
N ASN A 221 -17.97 3.28 1.83
CA ASN A 221 -19.29 3.66 1.31
C ASN A 221 -19.22 3.94 -0.19
N GLU A 222 -19.82 3.07 -1.00
CA GLU A 222 -19.87 3.22 -2.45
C GLU A 222 -20.46 4.58 -2.90
N LYS A 223 -21.48 5.11 -2.17
CA LYS A 223 -22.10 6.41 -2.49
C LYS A 223 -21.16 7.59 -2.20
N ALA A 224 -20.30 7.47 -1.17
CA ALA A 224 -19.33 8.49 -0.86
C ALA A 224 -18.30 8.64 -1.99
N ILE A 225 -17.81 7.53 -2.51
CA ILE A 225 -16.82 7.52 -3.59
C ILE A 225 -17.49 7.83 -4.94
N GLU A 226 -18.74 7.44 -5.14
CA GLU A 226 -19.51 7.90 -6.30
C GLU A 226 -19.65 9.43 -6.32
N ARG A 227 -19.92 10.03 -5.16
CA ARG A 227 -19.99 11.49 -5.01
C ARG A 227 -18.64 12.16 -5.24
N PHE A 228 -17.55 11.57 -4.72
CA PHE A 228 -16.19 12.03 -4.99
C PHE A 228 -15.89 12.03 -6.50
N TYR A 229 -16.17 10.90 -7.18
CA TYR A 229 -16.00 10.81 -8.63
C TYR A 229 -16.85 11.85 -9.37
N LYS A 230 -18.11 12.01 -8.97
CA LYS A 230 -18.99 13.00 -9.58
C LYS A 230 -18.44 14.41 -9.47
N VAL A 231 -18.04 14.83 -8.27
CA VAL A 231 -17.57 16.20 -8.03
C VAL A 231 -16.23 16.45 -8.71
N THR A 232 -15.29 15.50 -8.62
CA THR A 232 -13.93 15.69 -9.15
C THR A 232 -13.90 15.50 -10.66
N PHE A 233 -14.51 14.45 -11.17
CA PHE A 233 -14.36 14.06 -12.58
C PHE A 233 -15.57 14.41 -13.43
N GLU A 234 -16.81 13.99 -13.12
CA GLU A 234 -17.97 14.26 -13.97
C GLU A 234 -18.24 15.77 -14.11
N ASP A 235 -18.45 16.44 -12.96
CA ASP A 235 -18.76 17.89 -12.91
C ASP A 235 -17.48 18.75 -13.07
N GLY A 236 -16.31 18.16 -12.77
CA GLY A 236 -15.00 18.77 -12.90
C GLY A 236 -14.37 18.53 -14.28
N TYR A 237 -13.36 17.65 -14.35
CA TYR A 237 -12.52 17.48 -15.55
C TYR A 237 -13.31 17.05 -16.79
N VAL A 238 -14.24 16.07 -16.68
CA VAL A 238 -14.98 15.55 -17.84
C VAL A 238 -15.93 16.60 -18.42
N ALA A 239 -16.59 17.39 -17.58
CA ALA A 239 -17.49 18.45 -18.04
C ALA A 239 -16.77 19.58 -18.81
N HIS A 240 -15.47 19.74 -18.60
CA HIS A 240 -14.66 20.82 -19.21
C HIS A 240 -13.76 20.33 -20.35
N THR A 241 -13.66 19.00 -20.59
CA THR A 241 -12.92 18.49 -21.75
C THR A 241 -13.76 18.53 -23.04
N ARG A 242 -13.09 18.65 -24.19
CA ARG A 242 -13.75 18.65 -25.51
C ARG A 242 -13.96 17.24 -26.07
N GLU A 243 -13.17 16.29 -25.59
CA GLU A 243 -13.17 14.89 -26.00
C GLU A 243 -13.19 13.99 -24.76
N LYS A 244 -13.06 12.68 -24.92
CA LYS A 244 -12.85 11.77 -23.79
C LYS A 244 -11.57 12.18 -23.04
N LEU A 245 -11.62 12.16 -21.72
CA LEU A 245 -10.49 12.57 -20.87
C LEU A 245 -9.21 11.77 -21.22
N GLY A 246 -9.34 10.49 -21.54
CA GLY A 246 -8.22 9.62 -21.92
C GLY A 246 -7.55 9.95 -23.25
N SER A 247 -8.09 10.87 -24.07
CA SER A 247 -7.36 11.40 -25.24
C SER A 247 -6.15 12.23 -24.81
N LEU A 248 -6.21 12.82 -23.63
CA LEU A 248 -5.20 13.73 -23.09
C LEU A 248 -4.52 13.20 -21.83
N VAL A 249 -5.29 12.63 -20.92
CA VAL A 249 -4.84 12.14 -19.60
C VAL A 249 -4.63 10.63 -19.64
N ASP A 250 -3.45 10.17 -19.25
CA ASP A 250 -3.10 8.74 -19.29
C ASP A 250 -3.56 8.02 -18.02
N ALA A 251 -3.42 8.66 -16.85
CA ALA A 251 -3.82 8.07 -15.57
C ALA A 251 -4.20 9.14 -14.52
N ILE A 252 -4.87 8.69 -13.48
CA ILE A 252 -5.13 9.45 -12.26
C ILE A 252 -4.17 8.96 -11.19
N PHE A 253 -3.58 9.91 -10.46
CA PHE A 253 -2.81 9.65 -9.26
C PHE A 253 -3.71 9.90 -8.05
N THR A 254 -4.09 8.83 -7.36
CA THR A 254 -4.81 8.87 -6.08
C THR A 254 -3.83 8.73 -4.93
N ASP A 255 -4.00 9.55 -3.90
CA ASP A 255 -3.06 9.71 -2.81
C ASP A 255 -3.70 9.26 -1.49
N GLU A 256 -3.22 8.14 -0.96
CA GLU A 256 -3.52 7.61 0.37
C GLU A 256 -5.01 7.53 0.78
N PRO A 257 -5.93 7.01 -0.01
CA PRO A 257 -7.31 6.82 0.46
C PRO A 257 -7.35 5.76 1.57
N TYR A 258 -7.84 6.12 2.77
CA TYR A 258 -7.93 5.21 3.90
C TYR A 258 -8.98 5.64 4.92
N SER A 259 -9.31 4.74 5.85
CA SER A 259 -10.15 5.08 7.00
C SER A 259 -9.30 5.80 8.06
N PRO A 260 -9.58 7.06 8.38
CA PRO A 260 -8.82 7.77 9.40
C PRO A 260 -8.97 7.09 10.77
N PHE A 261 -7.95 7.20 11.60
CA PHE A 261 -7.91 6.58 12.92
C PHE A 261 -7.08 7.45 13.88
N TYR A 262 -7.25 7.19 15.17
CA TYR A 262 -6.46 7.81 16.23
C TYR A 262 -5.55 6.78 16.88
N ILE A 263 -4.24 7.05 16.91
CA ILE A 263 -3.27 6.28 17.69
C ILE A 263 -2.76 7.14 18.83
N LYS A 264 -2.91 6.67 20.06
CA LYS A 264 -2.26 7.26 21.22
C LYS A 264 -0.90 6.62 21.38
N TYR A 265 0.17 7.38 21.16
CA TYR A 265 1.53 6.93 21.45
C TYR A 265 1.96 7.40 22.83
N LYS A 266 2.61 6.51 23.57
CA LYS A 266 3.40 6.90 24.74
C LYS A 266 4.63 7.67 24.26
N LYS A 267 4.86 8.86 24.77
CA LYS A 267 6.16 9.51 24.63
C LYS A 267 7.19 8.67 25.39
N SER A 268 7.74 7.66 24.72
CA SER A 268 8.98 7.05 25.15
C SER A 268 10.11 7.86 24.53
N SER A 269 10.99 8.38 25.36
CA SER A 269 12.21 9.06 24.93
C SER A 269 13.12 8.19 24.05
N ASP A 270 12.86 6.89 23.99
CA ASP A 270 13.72 5.87 23.42
C ASP A 270 13.08 5.11 22.25
N ALA A 271 11.87 5.48 21.82
CA ALA A 271 11.28 4.87 20.62
C ALA A 271 12.12 5.26 19.40
N PRO A 272 12.60 4.29 18.61
CA PRO A 272 13.28 4.63 17.38
C PRO A 272 12.32 5.46 16.51
N ARG A 273 12.83 6.56 15.96
CA ARG A 273 12.11 7.51 15.08
C ARG A 273 11.66 6.89 13.74
N THR A 274 11.28 5.63 13.72
CA THR A 274 11.25 4.83 12.51
C THR A 274 9.88 4.67 11.89
N ILE A 275 8.81 5.15 12.51
CA ILE A 275 7.49 5.02 11.90
C ILE A 275 6.81 6.39 11.97
N MET A 276 6.77 7.08 10.82
CA MET A 276 6.02 8.29 10.54
C MET A 276 6.37 9.55 11.35
N PRO A 277 7.55 10.14 11.19
CA PRO A 277 7.90 11.38 11.89
C PRO A 277 7.22 12.64 11.34
N SER A 278 6.57 12.57 10.20
CA SER A 278 6.01 13.75 9.53
C SER A 278 4.49 13.88 9.59
N CYS A 279 3.79 12.83 9.98
CA CYS A 279 2.36 12.94 10.16
C CYS A 279 2.07 13.51 11.53
N SER A 280 1.46 14.66 11.59
CA SER A 280 0.89 15.27 12.80
C SER A 280 -0.23 14.42 13.45
N ILE A 281 -0.28 13.17 13.08
CA ILE A 281 -1.08 12.08 13.64
C ILE A 281 -0.93 11.99 15.18
N TYR A 282 -0.01 12.74 15.76
CA TYR A 282 0.42 12.59 17.15
C TYR A 282 0.08 13.78 18.05
N ASP A 283 -0.73 14.71 17.59
CA ASP A 283 -1.22 15.72 18.51
C ASP A 283 -2.22 15.07 19.47
N PRO A 284 -1.88 14.89 20.75
CA PRO A 284 -2.86 14.41 21.69
C PRO A 284 -4.04 15.40 21.68
N PRO A 285 -5.27 14.93 21.79
CA PRO A 285 -6.38 15.84 21.96
C PRO A 285 -6.05 16.75 23.15
N SER A 286 -6.08 18.05 22.93
CA SER A 286 -5.85 19.06 23.95
C SER A 286 -6.96 19.07 25.03
N THR A 287 -7.78 18.03 25.09
CA THR A 287 -9.00 17.95 25.86
C THR A 287 -8.99 16.72 26.75
N ASP A 288 -9.57 16.85 27.94
CA ASP A 288 -9.84 15.77 28.89
C ASP A 288 -10.93 14.78 28.40
N ILE A 289 -11.19 14.73 27.10
CA ILE A 289 -12.17 13.82 26.50
C ILE A 289 -11.61 12.41 26.50
N GLN A 290 -12.28 11.52 27.22
CA GLN A 290 -11.93 10.10 27.22
C GLN A 290 -12.22 9.50 25.84
N ILE A 291 -11.17 8.94 25.21
CA ILE A 291 -11.29 8.17 23.98
C ILE A 291 -11.63 6.74 24.38
N HIS A 292 -12.79 6.25 23.96
CA HIS A 292 -13.18 4.86 24.13
C HIS A 292 -12.67 4.01 22.96
N PRO A 293 -12.44 2.71 23.16
CA PRO A 293 -12.08 1.80 22.08
C PRO A 293 -13.09 1.89 20.92
N TYR A 294 -12.61 1.91 19.69
CA TYR A 294 -13.48 2.00 18.52
C TYR A 294 -12.93 1.22 17.32
N VAL A 295 -13.82 0.90 16.39
CA VAL A 295 -13.49 0.33 15.07
C VAL A 295 -14.10 1.22 13.99
N PRO A 296 -13.53 1.24 12.76
CA PRO A 296 -14.19 1.86 11.62
C PRO A 296 -15.59 1.26 11.42
N TRP A 297 -16.53 2.09 11.03
CA TRP A 297 -17.92 1.64 10.87
C TRP A 297 -18.57 2.23 9.64
N GLU A 298 -19.56 1.52 9.13
CA GLU A 298 -20.49 2.01 8.11
C GLU A 298 -21.91 1.53 8.45
N MET A 299 -22.91 2.35 8.20
CA MET A 299 -24.30 2.02 8.57
C MET A 299 -24.85 0.80 7.85
N THR A 300 -24.25 0.40 6.74
CA THR A 300 -24.62 -0.81 5.97
C THR A 300 -23.93 -2.08 6.47
N VAL A 301 -22.99 -1.99 7.41
CA VAL A 301 -22.26 -3.16 7.95
C VAL A 301 -23.21 -4.25 8.48
N PRO A 302 -24.27 -3.95 9.27
CA PRO A 302 -25.13 -5.00 9.81
C PRO A 302 -25.84 -5.82 8.72
N GLU A 303 -26.35 -5.15 7.68
CA GLU A 303 -27.02 -5.79 6.56
C GLU A 303 -26.04 -6.66 5.77
N LYS A 304 -24.87 -6.10 5.38
CA LYS A 304 -23.84 -6.82 4.63
C LYS A 304 -23.24 -7.98 5.43
N TYR A 305 -23.10 -7.83 6.75
CA TYR A 305 -22.62 -8.90 7.62
C TYR A 305 -23.61 -10.07 7.67
N LYS A 306 -24.90 -9.77 7.79
CA LYS A 306 -25.97 -10.78 7.78
C LYS A 306 -26.05 -11.47 6.41
N GLU A 307 -25.96 -10.73 5.34
CA GLU A 307 -25.95 -11.27 3.97
C GLU A 307 -24.78 -12.26 3.78
N ARG A 308 -23.59 -11.90 4.23
CA ARG A 308 -22.37 -12.69 4.04
C ARG A 308 -22.25 -13.89 4.97
N TYR A 309 -22.61 -13.73 6.24
CA TYR A 309 -22.37 -14.73 7.28
C TYR A 309 -23.64 -15.39 7.84
N GLY A 310 -24.81 -14.96 7.40
CA GLY A 310 -26.12 -15.53 7.83
C GLY A 310 -26.49 -15.26 9.28
N LYS A 311 -25.78 -14.36 9.97
CA LYS A 311 -26.00 -14.01 11.39
C LYS A 311 -26.02 -12.51 11.61
N ASP A 312 -26.76 -12.05 12.62
CA ASP A 312 -26.74 -10.65 13.01
C ASP A 312 -25.42 -10.32 13.75
N ILE A 313 -24.83 -9.17 13.46
CA ILE A 313 -23.55 -8.76 14.05
C ILE A 313 -23.65 -8.41 15.53
N ASN A 314 -24.84 -8.01 16.03
CA ASN A 314 -25.03 -7.43 17.36
C ASN A 314 -24.38 -8.26 18.47
N LEU A 315 -24.73 -9.56 18.55
CA LEU A 315 -24.20 -10.46 19.58
C LEU A 315 -22.71 -10.80 19.40
N SER A 316 -22.15 -10.56 18.22
CA SER A 316 -20.73 -10.74 17.92
C SER A 316 -19.89 -9.48 18.19
N LEU A 317 -20.50 -8.30 18.36
CA LEU A 317 -19.76 -7.06 18.62
C LEU A 317 -18.84 -7.16 19.84
N PRO A 318 -19.25 -7.73 21.01
CA PRO A 318 -18.34 -7.90 22.14
C PRO A 318 -17.05 -8.67 21.79
N ASP A 319 -17.13 -9.64 20.87
CA ASP A 319 -16.00 -10.46 20.47
C ASP A 319 -14.96 -9.68 19.65
N ILE A 320 -15.35 -8.56 19.03
CA ILE A 320 -14.43 -7.67 18.32
C ILE A 320 -13.61 -6.84 19.31
N PHE A 321 -14.23 -6.41 20.43
CA PHE A 321 -13.67 -5.44 21.37
C PHE A 321 -12.98 -6.08 22.58
N ASP A 322 -13.43 -7.23 23.02
CA ASP A 322 -12.88 -7.95 24.18
C ASP A 322 -12.25 -9.30 23.74
N GLU A 323 -11.35 -9.82 24.57
CA GLU A 323 -10.81 -11.17 24.39
C GLU A 323 -11.84 -12.22 24.87
N THR A 324 -12.35 -13.00 23.94
CA THR A 324 -13.35 -14.05 24.15
C THR A 324 -12.95 -15.29 23.35
N PRO A 325 -13.56 -16.45 23.57
CA PRO A 325 -13.30 -17.63 22.74
C PRO A 325 -13.60 -17.42 21.24
N ALA A 326 -14.45 -16.46 20.88
CA ALA A 326 -14.87 -16.16 19.51
C ALA A 326 -14.13 -14.98 18.87
N THR A 327 -13.28 -14.28 19.61
CA THR A 327 -12.59 -13.04 19.17
C THR A 327 -11.91 -13.18 17.82
N LYS A 328 -11.11 -14.21 17.65
CA LYS A 328 -10.35 -14.47 16.43
C LYS A 328 -11.25 -14.47 15.19
N GLN A 329 -12.29 -15.31 15.21
CA GLN A 329 -13.20 -15.42 14.06
C GLN A 329 -14.04 -14.17 13.86
N ALA A 330 -14.49 -13.52 14.95
CA ALA A 330 -15.29 -12.30 14.86
C ALA A 330 -14.50 -11.15 14.21
N ARG A 331 -13.22 -10.99 14.57
CA ARG A 331 -12.34 -9.99 13.97
C ARG A 331 -12.03 -10.31 12.51
N ILE A 332 -11.75 -11.57 12.16
CA ILE A 332 -11.57 -12.00 10.77
C ILE A 332 -12.82 -11.68 9.94
N ASP A 333 -13.99 -12.09 10.40
CA ASP A 333 -15.26 -11.83 9.70
C ASP A 333 -15.48 -10.33 9.50
N PHE A 334 -15.28 -9.55 10.54
CA PHE A 334 -15.51 -8.10 10.52
C PHE A 334 -14.56 -7.37 9.58
N TYR A 335 -13.24 -7.54 9.74
CA TYR A 335 -12.26 -6.82 8.92
C TYR A 335 -12.23 -7.33 7.48
N SER A 336 -12.51 -8.61 7.23
CA SER A 336 -12.68 -9.12 5.86
C SER A 336 -13.89 -8.51 5.16
N LEU A 337 -14.98 -8.29 5.89
CA LEU A 337 -16.14 -7.56 5.34
C LEU A 337 -15.78 -6.12 4.99
N LEU A 338 -15.13 -5.40 5.91
CA LEU A 338 -14.69 -4.01 5.66
C LEU A 338 -13.73 -3.93 4.47
N SER A 339 -12.80 -4.88 4.35
CA SER A 339 -11.88 -4.97 3.21
C SER A 339 -12.61 -5.08 1.87
N ASP A 340 -13.62 -5.95 1.78
CA ASP A 340 -14.40 -6.08 0.55
C ASP A 340 -15.26 -4.84 0.27
N MET A 341 -15.79 -4.20 1.32
CA MET A 341 -16.53 -2.95 1.17
C MET A 341 -15.63 -1.83 0.65
N SER A 342 -14.44 -1.64 1.23
CA SER A 342 -13.47 -0.65 0.79
C SER A 342 -13.00 -0.90 -0.64
N LYS A 343 -12.63 -2.15 -0.95
CA LYS A 343 -12.22 -2.52 -2.31
C LYS A 343 -13.30 -2.18 -3.34
N LYS A 344 -14.56 -2.52 -3.06
CA LYS A 344 -15.67 -2.24 -3.96
C LYS A 344 -15.96 -0.74 -4.07
N ALA A 345 -15.94 -0.04 -2.95
CA ALA A 345 -16.26 1.39 -2.91
C ALA A 345 -15.20 2.23 -3.63
N PHE A 346 -13.92 2.02 -3.37
CA PHE A 346 -12.87 2.90 -3.91
C PHE A 346 -12.21 2.34 -5.17
N PRO A 347 -11.26 1.38 -5.13
CA PRO A 347 -10.45 1.10 -6.32
C PRO A 347 -11.23 0.44 -7.46
N VAL A 348 -12.21 -0.42 -7.17
CA VAL A 348 -13.04 -1.04 -8.21
C VAL A 348 -13.89 0.01 -8.91
N GLN A 349 -14.66 0.78 -8.13
CA GLN A 349 -15.55 1.80 -8.68
C GLN A 349 -14.81 2.89 -9.46
N MET A 350 -13.69 3.37 -8.91
CA MET A 350 -12.85 4.37 -9.57
C MET A 350 -12.24 3.84 -10.86
N SER A 351 -11.69 2.62 -10.86
CA SER A 351 -11.13 1.99 -12.05
C SER A 351 -12.17 1.79 -13.16
N GLU A 352 -13.39 1.38 -12.82
CA GLU A 352 -14.47 1.20 -13.79
C GLU A 352 -14.92 2.53 -14.39
N LYS A 353 -15.17 3.54 -13.56
CA LYS A 353 -15.64 4.85 -14.01
C LYS A 353 -14.58 5.58 -14.85
N LEU A 354 -13.32 5.59 -14.41
CA LEU A 354 -12.19 6.17 -15.15
C LEU A 354 -11.92 5.39 -16.46
N GLY A 355 -12.05 4.07 -16.44
CA GLY A 355 -11.90 3.22 -17.62
C GLY A 355 -12.91 3.56 -18.72
N ASN A 356 -14.14 3.98 -18.38
CA ASN A 356 -15.13 4.47 -19.33
C ASN A 356 -14.65 5.76 -20.04
N GLU A 357 -13.82 6.57 -19.37
CA GLU A 357 -13.16 7.75 -19.93
C GLU A 357 -11.84 7.43 -20.65
N GLY A 358 -11.40 6.18 -20.62
CA GLY A 358 -10.12 5.76 -21.20
C GLY A 358 -8.90 6.11 -20.36
N VAL A 359 -9.08 6.32 -19.05
CA VAL A 359 -8.04 6.73 -18.10
C VAL A 359 -7.77 5.60 -17.11
N LEU A 360 -6.51 5.36 -16.77
CA LEU A 360 -6.13 4.37 -15.76
C LEU A 360 -6.17 4.97 -14.35
N LEU A 361 -6.54 4.16 -13.36
CA LEU A 361 -6.34 4.50 -11.95
C LEU A 361 -4.92 4.08 -11.55
N SER A 362 -4.17 5.00 -10.96
CA SER A 362 -2.88 4.78 -10.31
C SER A 362 -2.87 5.45 -8.94
N GLY A 363 -1.78 5.29 -8.19
CA GLY A 363 -1.62 5.84 -6.84
C GLY A 363 -1.27 4.76 -5.84
N HIS A 364 -1.41 5.08 -4.57
CA HIS A 364 -1.01 4.22 -3.45
C HIS A 364 -1.95 4.39 -2.25
N TYR A 365 -1.68 3.62 -1.19
CA TYR A 365 -2.48 3.60 0.02
C TYR A 365 -1.67 4.07 1.23
N PHE A 366 -2.34 4.62 2.23
CA PHE A 366 -1.68 5.09 3.45
C PHE A 366 -1.03 3.95 4.23
N GLY A 367 0.29 4.08 4.53
CA GLY A 367 1.00 3.16 5.41
C GLY A 367 1.08 1.73 4.88
N GLU A 368 1.33 1.56 3.59
CA GLU A 368 1.45 0.23 2.96
C GLU A 368 2.51 -0.64 3.63
N GLU A 369 3.55 -0.03 4.20
CA GLU A 369 4.61 -0.71 4.95
C GLU A 369 4.16 -1.24 6.31
N GLY A 370 3.05 -0.73 6.84
CA GLY A 370 2.51 -1.07 8.16
C GLY A 370 1.48 -2.19 8.10
N PHE A 371 1.89 -3.44 7.87
CA PHE A 371 0.97 -4.58 7.72
C PHE A 371 -0.09 -4.66 8.83
N ASP A 372 0.29 -4.36 10.06
CA ASP A 372 -0.62 -4.43 11.21
C ASP A 372 -1.79 -3.44 11.13
N PHE A 373 -1.65 -2.34 10.37
CA PHE A 373 -2.67 -1.32 10.26
C PHE A 373 -3.59 -1.52 9.06
N GLN A 374 -3.15 -2.26 8.05
CA GLN A 374 -3.89 -2.44 6.80
C GLN A 374 -5.35 -2.89 7.02
N PRO A 375 -5.66 -3.85 7.94
CA PRO A 375 -7.05 -4.26 8.17
C PRO A 375 -8.00 -3.12 8.54
N ILE A 376 -7.53 -2.11 9.29
CA ILE A 376 -8.37 -0.97 9.71
C ILE A 376 -8.36 0.19 8.73
N PHE A 377 -7.30 0.32 7.93
CA PHE A 377 -7.19 1.44 6.96
C PHE A 377 -8.07 1.20 5.75
N TYR A 378 -7.94 0.05 5.15
CA TYR A 378 -8.59 -0.29 3.88
C TYR A 378 -8.80 -1.81 3.70
N GLY A 379 -8.04 -2.66 4.37
CA GLY A 379 -8.15 -4.12 4.28
C GLY A 379 -6.97 -4.79 3.57
N ASP A 380 -7.24 -5.83 2.78
CA ASP A 380 -6.23 -6.59 2.03
C ASP A 380 -5.64 -5.75 0.88
N ILE A 381 -4.42 -5.25 1.09
CA ILE A 381 -3.75 -4.35 0.15
C ILE A 381 -3.51 -5.01 -1.21
N ILE A 382 -3.24 -6.33 -1.25
CA ILE A 382 -2.99 -7.04 -2.51
C ILE A 382 -4.24 -6.99 -3.39
N GLU A 383 -5.40 -7.21 -2.78
CA GLU A 383 -6.68 -7.14 -3.49
C GLU A 383 -7.02 -5.74 -3.96
N HIS A 384 -6.69 -4.70 -3.18
CA HIS A 384 -6.92 -3.32 -3.57
C HIS A 384 -6.02 -2.91 -4.73
N LEU A 385 -4.72 -3.10 -4.60
CA LEU A 385 -3.74 -2.79 -5.64
C LEU A 385 -4.00 -3.56 -6.94
N ALA A 386 -4.44 -4.82 -6.84
CA ALA A 386 -4.75 -5.64 -8.01
C ALA A 386 -5.97 -5.15 -8.83
N THR A 387 -6.75 -4.18 -8.35
CA THR A 387 -7.83 -3.56 -9.11
C THR A 387 -7.42 -2.28 -9.82
N MET A 388 -6.27 -1.70 -9.47
CA MET A 388 -5.76 -0.46 -10.09
C MET A 388 -5.12 -0.76 -11.45
N GLY A 389 -5.27 0.16 -12.41
CA GLY A 389 -4.64 0.05 -13.72
C GLY A 389 -3.11 0.03 -13.63
N ILE A 390 -2.56 0.91 -12.80
CA ILE A 390 -1.14 0.99 -12.47
C ILE A 390 -1.03 1.02 -10.95
N PRO A 391 -0.89 -0.13 -10.28
CA PRO A 391 -0.74 -0.16 -8.83
C PRO A 391 0.53 0.55 -8.40
N GLY A 392 0.52 1.18 -7.24
CA GLY A 392 1.68 1.92 -6.76
C GLY A 392 1.94 1.77 -5.27
N CYS A 393 3.04 2.38 -4.85
CA CYS A 393 3.42 2.53 -3.45
C CYS A 393 4.11 3.89 -3.25
N ASP A 394 4.30 4.28 -1.98
CA ASP A 394 4.99 5.50 -1.58
C ASP A 394 6.39 5.19 -1.00
N CYS A 395 7.36 6.07 -1.25
CA CYS A 395 8.67 6.04 -0.61
C CYS A 395 9.32 7.43 -0.59
N LEU A 396 9.21 8.11 0.53
CA LEU A 396 9.66 9.49 0.70
C LEU A 396 11.10 9.63 1.21
N TRP A 397 11.92 8.58 1.06
CA TRP A 397 13.34 8.58 1.43
C TRP A 397 14.20 7.89 0.37
N SER A 398 15.50 8.27 0.36
CA SER A 398 16.52 7.68 -0.52
C SER A 398 17.61 6.96 0.26
N ASP A 399 17.41 6.72 1.56
CA ASP A 399 18.32 5.94 2.40
C ASP A 399 18.31 4.47 1.95
N ILE A 400 19.40 4.03 1.35
CA ILE A 400 19.52 2.70 0.73
C ILE A 400 19.46 1.59 1.77
N ASP A 401 19.96 1.81 2.98
CA ASP A 401 19.93 0.81 4.06
C ASP A 401 18.50 0.48 4.50
N ARG A 402 17.61 1.47 4.48
CA ARG A 402 16.19 1.30 4.71
C ARG A 402 15.49 0.73 3.48
N LEU A 403 15.75 1.32 2.31
CA LEU A 403 15.05 1.07 1.06
C LEU A 403 15.22 -0.37 0.56
N ARG A 404 16.40 -0.99 0.71
CA ARG A 404 16.64 -2.37 0.24
C ARG A 404 15.69 -3.41 0.85
N TYR A 405 15.16 -3.14 2.04
CA TYR A 405 14.22 -4.03 2.73
C TYR A 405 12.81 -3.44 2.84
N TYR A 406 12.54 -2.40 2.07
CA TYR A 406 11.25 -1.73 2.09
C TYR A 406 10.21 -2.56 1.32
N VAL A 407 9.42 -3.30 2.07
CA VAL A 407 8.50 -4.31 1.52
C VAL A 407 7.33 -3.74 0.72
N ALA A 408 6.94 -2.48 0.97
CA ALA A 408 5.91 -1.80 0.18
C ALA A 408 6.26 -1.77 -1.31
N CYS A 409 7.55 -1.54 -1.64
CA CYS A 409 8.05 -1.61 -3.01
C CYS A 409 7.87 -2.98 -3.69
N ARG A 410 7.48 -4.04 -2.93
CA ARG A 410 7.24 -5.38 -3.48
C ARG A 410 5.76 -5.74 -3.54
N LEU A 411 4.91 -5.10 -2.73
CA LEU A 411 3.46 -5.35 -2.74
C LEU A 411 2.81 -4.95 -4.06
N ALA A 412 3.09 -3.74 -4.55
CA ALA A 412 2.53 -3.24 -5.80
C ALA A 412 2.95 -4.07 -7.03
N PRO A 413 4.25 -4.41 -7.23
CA PRO A 413 4.66 -5.36 -8.28
C PRO A 413 3.98 -6.73 -8.17
N SER A 414 3.84 -7.28 -6.95
CA SER A 414 3.16 -8.55 -6.75
C SER A 414 1.70 -8.49 -7.21
N ALA A 415 0.99 -7.41 -6.88
CA ALA A 415 -0.39 -7.20 -7.32
C ALA A 415 -0.51 -7.07 -8.85
N ALA A 416 0.42 -6.37 -9.51
CA ALA A 416 0.49 -6.25 -10.97
C ALA A 416 0.75 -7.60 -11.65
N HIS A 417 1.75 -8.34 -11.17
CA HIS A 417 2.12 -9.66 -11.72
C HIS A 417 0.97 -10.67 -11.64
N LEU A 418 0.17 -10.65 -10.58
CA LEU A 418 -1.02 -11.50 -10.44
C LEU A 418 -2.05 -11.28 -11.56
N ARG A 419 -2.03 -10.13 -12.23
CA ARG A 419 -2.87 -9.81 -13.39
C ARG A 419 -2.14 -9.94 -14.74
N SER A 420 -0.92 -10.40 -14.74
CA SER A 420 -0.02 -10.42 -15.93
C SER A 420 0.34 -9.01 -16.45
N GLU A 421 0.26 -7.99 -15.59
CA GLU A 421 0.66 -6.63 -15.89
C GLU A 421 2.10 -6.35 -15.40
N ASN A 422 2.70 -5.31 -15.93
CA ASN A 422 4.08 -4.95 -15.60
C ASN A 422 4.24 -3.49 -15.15
N GLU A 423 3.22 -2.65 -15.33
CA GLU A 423 3.32 -1.24 -14.97
C GLU A 423 3.05 -1.08 -13.48
N VAL A 424 4.01 -0.50 -12.78
CA VAL A 424 3.99 -0.30 -11.33
C VAL A 424 4.63 1.04 -11.01
N MET A 425 3.91 1.89 -10.31
CA MET A 425 4.35 3.22 -9.93
C MET A 425 4.99 3.22 -8.53
N ILE A 426 5.91 4.13 -8.29
CA ILE A 426 6.30 4.56 -6.95
C ILE A 426 6.32 6.09 -6.90
N GLU A 427 5.72 6.64 -5.84
CA GLU A 427 5.96 8.02 -5.43
C GLU A 427 7.30 8.07 -4.72
N ALA A 428 8.26 8.85 -5.26
CA ALA A 428 9.63 8.85 -4.78
C ALA A 428 10.15 10.23 -4.47
N SER A 429 10.76 10.38 -3.30
CA SER A 429 11.45 11.60 -2.89
C SER A 429 12.57 11.33 -1.89
N ASN A 430 13.24 12.38 -1.48
CA ASN A 430 14.18 12.40 -0.36
C ASN A 430 13.68 13.25 0.82
N MET A 431 12.38 13.49 0.90
CA MET A 431 11.77 14.46 1.81
C MET A 431 12.00 14.13 3.29
N ILE A 432 12.06 12.83 3.63
CA ILE A 432 12.20 12.34 5.01
C ILE A 432 13.67 11.93 5.32
N ASP A 433 14.60 12.12 4.39
CA ASP A 433 15.99 11.80 4.64
C ASP A 433 16.59 12.69 5.75
N VAL A 434 17.22 12.05 6.71
CA VAL A 434 17.95 12.75 7.79
C VAL A 434 19.27 13.31 7.25
N ASP A 435 19.94 12.57 6.34
CA ASP A 435 21.16 12.99 5.66
C ASP A 435 20.82 13.84 4.46
N GLN A 436 21.03 15.14 4.58
CA GLN A 436 20.85 16.11 3.49
C GLN A 436 21.98 16.07 2.45
N ASN A 437 22.94 15.16 2.59
CA ASN A 437 24.08 15.07 1.68
C ASN A 437 23.73 14.22 0.44
N ILE A 438 22.83 14.77 -0.37
CA ILE A 438 22.34 14.14 -1.58
C ILE A 438 23.38 14.26 -2.71
N THR A 439 23.69 13.14 -3.36
CA THR A 439 24.56 13.08 -4.53
C THR A 439 23.87 12.32 -5.65
N LEU A 440 24.25 12.58 -6.90
CA LEU A 440 23.76 11.85 -8.07
C LEU A 440 23.90 10.33 -7.88
N LYS A 441 25.02 9.87 -7.33
CA LYS A 441 25.27 8.44 -7.09
C LYS A 441 24.26 7.83 -6.11
N LYS A 442 23.97 8.52 -4.99
CA LYS A 442 23.00 8.05 -4.00
C LYS A 442 21.58 7.94 -4.57
N VAL A 443 21.09 8.98 -5.27
CA VAL A 443 19.74 8.94 -5.83
C VAL A 443 19.61 7.94 -6.97
N LYS A 444 20.64 7.75 -7.79
CA LYS A 444 20.67 6.69 -8.81
C LYS A 444 20.59 5.30 -8.18
N ALA A 445 21.35 5.06 -7.09
CA ALA A 445 21.29 3.80 -6.38
C ALA A 445 19.92 3.56 -5.73
N ALA A 446 19.30 4.59 -5.12
CA ALA A 446 17.96 4.50 -4.58
C ALA A 446 16.93 4.07 -5.63
N ILE A 447 16.94 4.71 -6.79
CA ILE A 447 16.08 4.33 -7.92
C ILE A 447 16.37 2.89 -8.38
N SER A 448 17.63 2.49 -8.45
CA SER A 448 17.99 1.12 -8.84
C SER A 448 17.47 0.08 -7.85
N VAL A 449 17.48 0.39 -6.55
CA VAL A 449 16.88 -0.47 -5.51
C VAL A 449 15.38 -0.57 -5.68
N MET A 450 14.66 0.56 -5.89
CA MET A 450 13.23 0.56 -6.17
C MET A 450 12.91 -0.31 -7.40
N MET A 451 13.68 -0.16 -8.49
CA MET A 451 13.51 -0.97 -9.70
C MET A 451 13.84 -2.46 -9.46
N ALA A 452 14.81 -2.78 -8.58
CA ALA A 452 15.11 -4.17 -8.20
C ALA A 452 13.98 -4.83 -7.39
N HIS A 453 13.10 -4.05 -6.79
CA HIS A 453 11.84 -4.56 -6.22
C HIS A 453 10.76 -4.82 -7.27
N GLY A 454 10.89 -4.32 -8.49
CA GLY A 454 9.93 -4.52 -9.59
C GLY A 454 9.17 -3.25 -10.02
N ILE A 455 9.52 -2.10 -9.47
CA ILE A 455 8.96 -0.79 -9.88
C ILE A 455 9.36 -0.50 -11.33
N THR A 456 8.46 0.14 -12.07
CA THR A 456 8.68 0.50 -13.48
C THR A 456 8.56 1.99 -13.75
N ASP A 457 7.76 2.70 -12.97
CA ASP A 457 7.44 4.11 -13.17
C ASP A 457 7.69 4.90 -11.89
N ILE A 458 8.30 6.04 -12.03
CA ILE A 458 8.60 6.96 -10.93
C ILE A 458 7.68 8.18 -11.06
N THR A 459 6.84 8.43 -10.08
CA THR A 459 6.24 9.73 -9.83
C THR A 459 7.10 10.48 -8.83
N SER A 460 7.65 11.60 -9.24
CA SER A 460 8.79 12.22 -8.57
C SER A 460 8.37 13.44 -7.75
N TYR A 461 8.65 13.40 -6.46
CA TYR A 461 8.71 14.56 -5.57
C TYR A 461 10.14 15.08 -5.35
N TYR A 462 11.13 14.51 -6.02
CA TYR A 462 12.46 15.11 -6.04
C TYR A 462 12.38 16.51 -6.65
N SER A 463 13.01 17.48 -5.99
CA SER A 463 13.11 18.82 -6.57
C SER A 463 13.83 18.75 -7.93
N GLU A 464 13.28 19.42 -8.94
CA GLU A 464 13.96 19.59 -10.24
C GLU A 464 15.29 20.39 -10.16
N ASN A 465 15.56 20.95 -8.98
CA ASN A 465 16.80 21.65 -8.64
C ASN A 465 17.60 20.92 -7.57
N LEU A 466 17.29 19.62 -7.31
CA LEU A 466 17.99 18.81 -6.31
C LEU A 466 19.49 18.69 -6.60
N LEU A 467 19.85 18.61 -7.86
CA LEU A 467 21.21 18.48 -8.38
C LEU A 467 21.45 19.57 -9.46
N PRO A 468 22.71 19.84 -9.83
CA PRO A 468 23.02 20.63 -11.02
C PRO A 468 22.29 20.10 -12.27
N GLU A 469 21.95 20.98 -13.22
CA GLU A 469 21.09 20.65 -14.38
C GLU A 469 21.62 19.45 -15.21
N ASN A 470 22.93 19.37 -15.41
CA ASN A 470 23.56 18.25 -16.12
C ASN A 470 23.43 16.93 -15.34
N GLU A 471 23.54 16.96 -14.02
CA GLU A 471 23.34 15.79 -13.17
C GLU A 471 21.87 15.37 -13.08
N MET A 472 20.95 16.34 -13.06
CA MET A 472 19.49 16.06 -13.17
C MET A 472 19.17 15.36 -14.48
N ALA A 473 19.74 15.81 -15.60
CA ALA A 473 19.54 15.16 -16.90
C ALA A 473 20.12 13.72 -16.92
N GLU A 474 21.24 13.48 -16.25
CA GLU A 474 21.79 12.12 -16.07
C GLU A 474 20.89 11.27 -15.18
N PHE A 475 20.37 11.82 -14.10
CA PHE A 475 19.45 11.15 -13.18
C PHE A 475 18.16 10.71 -13.88
N THR A 476 17.49 11.61 -14.59
CA THR A 476 16.27 11.28 -15.34
C THR A 476 16.54 10.29 -16.48
N LYS A 477 17.72 10.36 -17.12
CA LYS A 477 18.16 9.39 -18.13
C LYS A 477 18.33 7.99 -17.51
N HIS A 478 18.93 7.91 -16.32
CA HIS A 478 19.05 6.66 -15.57
C HIS A 478 17.67 6.04 -15.30
N ILE A 479 16.72 6.84 -14.76
CA ILE A 479 15.33 6.40 -14.55
C ILE A 479 14.70 5.90 -15.84
N SER A 480 14.76 6.70 -16.91
CA SER A 480 14.15 6.37 -18.20
C SER A 480 14.68 5.03 -18.74
N THR A 481 15.98 4.80 -18.65
CA THR A 481 16.57 3.57 -19.18
C THR A 481 16.18 2.35 -18.36
N LEU A 482 16.23 2.44 -17.03
CA LEU A 482 15.80 1.36 -16.16
C LEU A 482 14.30 1.11 -16.27
N SER A 483 13.47 2.16 -16.36
CA SER A 483 12.03 2.02 -16.62
C SER A 483 11.77 1.19 -17.88
N GLY A 484 12.42 1.52 -19.01
CA GLY A 484 12.30 0.75 -20.24
C GLY A 484 12.72 -0.71 -20.09
N LEU A 485 13.77 -0.97 -19.30
CA LEU A 485 14.21 -2.31 -19.01
C LEU A 485 13.20 -3.08 -18.16
N MET A 486 12.70 -2.47 -17.07
CA MET A 486 11.74 -3.10 -16.16
C MET A 486 10.36 -3.33 -16.79
N ARG A 487 9.93 -2.46 -17.69
CA ARG A 487 8.68 -2.64 -18.47
C ARG A 487 8.83 -3.73 -19.55
N SER A 488 10.04 -4.13 -19.89
CA SER A 488 10.30 -5.13 -20.92
C SER A 488 10.19 -6.55 -20.37
N GLY A 489 9.45 -7.42 -21.05
CA GLY A 489 9.28 -8.82 -20.69
C GLY A 489 8.48 -9.00 -19.36
N LYS A 490 8.63 -10.19 -18.78
CA LYS A 490 7.96 -10.57 -17.52
C LYS A 490 8.97 -10.73 -16.39
N CYS A 491 8.61 -10.31 -15.19
CA CYS A 491 9.38 -10.65 -14.00
C CYS A 491 9.34 -12.18 -13.80
N LYS A 492 10.48 -12.79 -13.58
CA LYS A 492 10.57 -14.24 -13.37
C LYS A 492 10.61 -14.54 -11.90
N VAL A 493 9.52 -15.07 -11.40
CA VAL A 493 9.31 -15.42 -9.99
C VAL A 493 9.00 -16.90 -9.89
N ASN A 494 9.66 -17.61 -8.98
CA ASN A 494 9.37 -19.01 -8.66
C ASN A 494 9.02 -19.22 -7.19
N THR A 495 8.92 -18.15 -6.43
CA THR A 495 8.71 -18.13 -4.97
C THR A 495 7.57 -17.19 -4.64
N LEU A 496 6.62 -17.64 -3.85
CA LEU A 496 5.55 -16.80 -3.29
C LEU A 496 5.79 -16.63 -1.80
N LEU A 497 5.65 -15.42 -1.30
CA LEU A 497 5.62 -15.09 0.12
C LEU A 497 4.17 -14.88 0.55
N TYR A 498 3.70 -15.72 1.47
CA TYR A 498 2.33 -15.65 1.95
C TYR A 498 2.08 -14.37 2.75
N TYR A 499 1.04 -13.64 2.37
CA TYR A 499 0.53 -12.46 3.07
C TYR A 499 -0.63 -12.89 3.98
N PRO A 500 -0.42 -12.93 5.31
CA PRO A 500 -1.35 -13.57 6.24
C PRO A 500 -2.45 -12.60 6.72
N PHE A 501 -3.29 -12.10 5.80
CA PHE A 501 -4.30 -11.09 6.11
C PHE A 501 -5.25 -11.50 7.24
N GLU A 502 -5.68 -12.77 7.26
CA GLU A 502 -6.57 -13.29 8.30
C GLU A 502 -5.91 -13.26 9.69
N ASN A 503 -4.59 -13.51 9.78
CA ASN A 503 -3.84 -13.39 11.02
C ASN A 503 -3.80 -11.93 11.48
N LEU A 504 -3.52 -11.00 10.56
CA LEU A 504 -3.52 -9.56 10.86
C LEU A 504 -4.90 -9.09 11.36
N CYS A 505 -5.99 -9.60 10.78
CA CYS A 505 -7.34 -9.32 11.26
C CYS A 505 -7.60 -9.89 12.65
N ALA A 506 -7.23 -11.16 12.89
CA ALA A 506 -7.46 -11.85 14.16
C ALA A 506 -6.78 -11.16 15.33
N ASP A 507 -5.55 -10.69 15.11
CA ASP A 507 -4.72 -10.07 16.14
C ASP A 507 -4.93 -8.55 16.25
N ARG A 508 -5.88 -8.01 15.46
CA ARG A 508 -6.15 -6.56 15.44
C ARG A 508 -7.09 -6.14 16.55
N TYR A 509 -6.57 -5.35 17.50
CA TYR A 509 -7.35 -4.71 18.56
C TYR A 509 -8.09 -3.46 18.05
N PRO A 510 -9.25 -3.11 18.67
CA PRO A 510 -9.88 -1.82 18.45
C PRO A 510 -8.95 -0.65 18.77
N MET A 511 -9.12 0.46 18.04
CA MET A 511 -8.34 1.67 18.24
C MET A 511 -8.70 2.38 19.55
N GLY A 512 -7.81 3.23 20.07
CA GLY A 512 -8.05 4.00 21.29
C GLY A 512 -7.87 3.22 22.60
N ILE A 513 -7.45 1.95 22.54
CA ILE A 513 -6.99 1.19 23.71
C ILE A 513 -5.59 1.67 24.08
N GLU A 514 -5.33 1.80 25.41
CA GLU A 514 -4.02 2.24 25.89
C GLU A 514 -2.88 1.32 25.43
N GLU A 515 -1.73 1.92 25.28
CA GLU A 515 -0.47 1.40 24.80
C GLU A 515 0.03 0.14 25.50
N GLY A 516 -0.43 -0.97 25.30
CA GLY A 516 0.13 -2.22 25.81
C GLY A 516 -0.12 -3.38 24.88
N ASN A 517 -1.05 -3.19 23.97
CA ASN A 517 -1.60 -4.29 23.17
C ASN A 517 -1.18 -4.24 21.69
N TYR A 518 -0.43 -3.19 21.28
CA TYR A 518 0.18 -3.14 19.96
C TYR A 518 1.67 -3.37 20.07
N ASN A 519 2.14 -4.52 19.64
CA ASN A 519 3.57 -4.88 19.70
C ASN A 519 4.27 -4.79 18.33
N GLY A 520 3.54 -4.62 17.22
CA GLY A 520 4.12 -4.52 15.87
C GLY A 520 4.88 -5.78 15.42
N GLU A 521 4.76 -6.88 16.17
CA GLU A 521 5.57 -8.08 15.91
C GLU A 521 5.23 -8.74 14.58
N ASP A 522 3.96 -8.72 14.17
CA ASP A 522 3.55 -9.40 12.93
C ASP A 522 4.05 -8.66 11.70
N HIS A 523 4.06 -7.32 11.72
CA HIS A 523 4.72 -6.53 10.69
C HIS A 523 6.21 -6.91 10.57
N LEU A 524 6.94 -6.95 11.68
CA LEU A 524 8.35 -7.31 11.69
C LEU A 524 8.58 -8.74 11.16
N LYS A 525 7.73 -9.69 11.50
CA LYS A 525 7.83 -11.09 11.03
C LYS A 525 7.68 -11.21 9.50
N ILE A 526 6.75 -10.46 8.91
CA ILE A 526 6.56 -10.41 7.45
C ILE A 526 7.76 -9.72 6.79
N ALA A 527 8.16 -8.56 7.30
CA ALA A 527 9.30 -7.80 6.80
C ALA A 527 10.62 -8.58 6.91
N ASP A 528 10.86 -9.26 8.03
CA ASP A 528 12.06 -10.08 8.26
C ASP A 528 12.12 -11.26 7.28
N THR A 529 10.98 -11.87 6.97
CA THR A 529 10.92 -12.96 5.99
C THR A 529 11.24 -12.46 4.59
N ALA A 530 10.66 -11.33 4.19
CA ALA A 530 10.99 -10.68 2.93
C ALA A 530 12.48 -10.29 2.85
N ALA A 531 13.02 -9.71 3.94
CA ALA A 531 14.43 -9.36 4.04
C ALA A 531 15.35 -10.59 3.93
N ALA A 532 14.97 -11.73 4.52
CA ALA A 532 15.72 -12.97 4.38
C ALA A 532 15.79 -13.44 2.91
N LEU A 533 14.68 -13.38 2.18
CA LEU A 533 14.64 -13.71 0.76
C LEU A 533 15.51 -12.74 -0.07
N ILE A 534 15.41 -11.43 0.17
CA ILE A 534 16.20 -10.39 -0.52
C ILE A 534 17.70 -10.60 -0.29
N LYS A 535 18.11 -10.90 0.94
CA LYS A 535 19.52 -11.16 1.31
C LYS A 535 20.13 -12.34 0.54
N HIS A 536 19.30 -13.25 0.06
CA HIS A 536 19.72 -14.41 -0.74
C HIS A 536 19.42 -14.25 -2.23
N GLN A 537 19.17 -13.05 -2.71
CA GLN A 537 18.86 -12.74 -4.11
C GLN A 537 17.63 -13.50 -4.66
N ILE A 538 16.68 -13.84 -3.80
CA ILE A 538 15.44 -14.51 -4.19
C ILE A 538 14.42 -13.48 -4.63
N CYS A 539 13.97 -13.58 -5.87
CA CYS A 539 12.86 -12.83 -6.39
C CYS A 539 11.55 -13.53 -6.01
N PHE A 540 10.62 -12.82 -5.37
CA PHE A 540 9.36 -13.38 -4.91
C PHE A 540 8.21 -12.41 -5.16
N ASP A 541 6.98 -12.92 -5.16
CA ASP A 541 5.77 -12.10 -5.08
C ASP A 541 5.00 -12.42 -3.80
N PHE A 542 4.34 -11.41 -3.24
CA PHE A 542 3.36 -11.61 -2.18
C PHE A 542 2.11 -12.27 -2.73
N ILE A 543 1.50 -13.15 -1.93
CA ILE A 543 0.25 -13.80 -2.26
C ILE A 543 -0.64 -13.95 -1.02
N ASN A 544 -1.90 -13.53 -1.12
CA ASN A 544 -2.89 -13.73 -0.07
C ASN A 544 -3.59 -15.10 -0.18
N LYS A 545 -4.43 -15.44 0.80
CA LYS A 545 -5.19 -16.69 0.86
C LYS A 545 -5.99 -16.93 -0.42
N GLN A 546 -6.82 -15.97 -0.83
CA GLN A 546 -7.72 -16.14 -1.97
C GLN A 546 -6.96 -16.50 -3.25
N ARG A 547 -5.85 -15.82 -3.50
CA ARG A 547 -5.04 -16.03 -4.70
C ARG A 547 -4.19 -17.28 -4.61
N LEU A 548 -3.68 -17.65 -3.43
CA LEU A 548 -2.98 -18.91 -3.22
C LEU A 548 -3.90 -20.09 -3.51
N LEU A 549 -5.13 -20.08 -3.01
CA LEU A 549 -6.12 -21.13 -3.26
C LEU A 549 -6.58 -21.20 -4.72
N SER A 550 -6.42 -20.14 -5.49
CA SER A 550 -6.71 -20.10 -6.94
C SER A 550 -5.60 -20.68 -7.81
N CYS A 551 -4.41 -20.94 -7.26
CA CYS A 551 -3.32 -21.59 -7.97
C CYS A 551 -3.69 -23.03 -8.35
N LYS A 552 -3.24 -23.47 -9.52
CA LYS A 552 -3.47 -24.85 -9.96
C LYS A 552 -2.31 -25.73 -9.55
N LEU A 553 -2.63 -26.87 -8.92
CA LEU A 553 -1.63 -27.87 -8.60
C LEU A 553 -1.13 -28.58 -9.87
N ARG A 554 0.18 -28.72 -9.99
CA ARG A 554 0.87 -29.46 -11.03
C ARG A 554 1.93 -30.36 -10.38
N ASP A 555 2.47 -31.29 -11.15
CA ASP A 555 3.57 -32.14 -10.71
C ASP A 555 4.85 -31.29 -10.55
N GLY A 556 5.30 -31.14 -9.32
CA GLY A 556 6.47 -30.38 -8.92
C GLY A 556 6.33 -28.84 -8.86
N TYR A 557 5.13 -28.27 -9.07
CA TYR A 557 4.93 -26.80 -8.98
C TYR A 557 3.47 -26.39 -8.84
N LEU A 558 3.25 -25.12 -8.43
CA LEU A 558 1.97 -24.43 -8.59
C LEU A 558 2.00 -23.59 -9.88
N GLU A 559 0.93 -23.65 -10.64
CA GLU A 559 0.67 -22.70 -11.72
C GLU A 559 -0.12 -21.54 -11.14
N ALA A 560 0.52 -20.37 -11.00
CA ALA A 560 -0.13 -19.17 -10.52
C ALA A 560 -1.17 -18.64 -11.53
N PRO A 561 -2.12 -17.76 -11.14
CA PRO A 561 -3.15 -17.21 -12.05
C PRO A 561 -2.58 -16.57 -13.32
N ASN A 562 -1.40 -15.98 -13.26
CA ASN A 562 -0.68 -15.39 -14.40
C ASN A 562 0.08 -16.43 -15.26
N GLY A 563 -0.02 -17.73 -14.95
CA GLY A 563 0.64 -18.82 -15.66
C GLY A 563 2.10 -19.05 -15.26
N GLU A 564 2.63 -18.33 -14.26
CA GLU A 564 4.00 -18.57 -13.76
C GLU A 564 4.09 -19.88 -12.97
N LYS A 565 5.27 -20.52 -13.07
CA LYS A 565 5.58 -21.77 -12.36
C LYS A 565 6.22 -21.44 -11.02
N ILE A 566 5.54 -21.79 -9.94
CA ILE A 566 5.95 -21.55 -8.57
C ILE A 566 6.41 -22.85 -7.94
N ASN A 567 7.65 -22.90 -7.52
CA ASN A 567 8.23 -24.08 -6.86
C ASN A 567 8.24 -23.96 -5.35
N TYR A 568 8.19 -22.72 -4.82
CA TYR A 568 8.34 -22.43 -3.41
C TYR A 568 7.19 -21.56 -2.91
N VAL A 569 6.61 -21.94 -1.76
CA VAL A 569 5.71 -21.08 -0.99
C VAL A 569 6.33 -20.87 0.37
N VAL A 570 6.58 -19.62 0.72
CA VAL A 570 7.21 -19.21 1.96
C VAL A 570 6.18 -18.58 2.87
N PHE A 571 6.11 -19.02 4.10
CA PHE A 571 5.25 -18.45 5.13
C PHE A 571 6.10 -17.63 6.11
N PRO A 572 5.67 -16.40 6.46
CA PRO A 572 6.29 -15.67 7.57
C PRO A 572 6.02 -16.41 8.89
N VAL A 573 6.58 -15.92 9.99
CA VAL A 573 6.18 -16.42 11.32
C VAL A 573 4.70 -16.10 11.52
N ILE A 574 3.87 -17.13 11.64
CA ILE A 574 2.43 -17.02 11.88
C ILE A 574 2.04 -17.83 13.10
N LEU A 575 1.07 -17.32 13.87
CA LEU A 575 0.62 -17.98 15.09
C LEU A 575 -0.26 -19.20 14.79
N TRP A 576 -1.02 -19.15 13.72
CA TRP A 576 -1.91 -20.22 13.27
C TRP A 576 -2.09 -20.19 11.75
N LEU A 577 -2.54 -21.29 11.21
CA LEU A 577 -2.83 -21.41 9.78
C LEU A 577 -4.31 -21.73 9.58
N ASP A 578 -4.92 -21.01 8.65
CA ASP A 578 -6.30 -21.28 8.21
C ASP A 578 -6.40 -22.72 7.65
N ASN A 579 -7.49 -23.43 7.97
CA ASN A 579 -7.67 -24.82 7.58
C ASN A 579 -7.66 -25.04 6.06
N GLU A 580 -8.25 -24.12 5.28
CA GLU A 580 -8.26 -24.24 3.81
C GLU A 580 -6.85 -24.07 3.25
N VAL A 581 -6.07 -23.14 3.81
CA VAL A 581 -4.66 -22.95 3.45
C VAL A 581 -3.84 -24.17 3.84
N ALA A 582 -4.03 -24.71 5.06
CA ALA A 582 -3.37 -25.92 5.51
C ALA A 582 -3.65 -27.12 4.59
N ASP A 583 -4.90 -27.34 4.23
CA ASP A 583 -5.32 -28.39 3.30
C ASP A 583 -4.70 -28.20 1.91
N PHE A 584 -4.65 -26.96 1.42
CA PHE A 584 -4.07 -26.66 0.13
C PHE A 584 -2.57 -26.93 0.10
N ILE A 585 -1.82 -26.44 1.09
CA ILE A 585 -0.35 -26.64 1.13
C ILE A 585 0.04 -28.08 1.39
N ASN A 586 -0.78 -28.86 2.12
CA ASN A 586 -0.59 -30.31 2.24
C ASN A 586 -0.66 -31.01 0.87
N LYS A 587 -1.62 -30.61 0.02
CA LYS A 587 -1.75 -31.12 -1.35
C LYS A 587 -0.60 -30.62 -2.23
N ALA A 588 -0.19 -29.36 -2.08
CA ALA A 588 0.91 -28.77 -2.82
C ALA A 588 2.24 -29.47 -2.49
N HIS A 589 2.54 -29.68 -1.21
CA HIS A 589 3.73 -30.41 -0.78
C HIS A 589 3.75 -31.84 -1.33
N LYS A 590 2.62 -32.56 -1.26
CA LYS A 590 2.49 -33.89 -1.85
C LYS A 590 2.71 -33.91 -3.36
N ALA A 591 2.41 -32.83 -4.06
CA ALA A 591 2.66 -32.66 -5.48
C ALA A 591 4.11 -32.21 -5.80
N GLY A 592 4.97 -32.07 -4.79
CA GLY A 592 6.39 -31.72 -4.96
C GLY A 592 6.69 -30.22 -4.92
N VAL A 593 5.80 -29.41 -4.37
CA VAL A 593 6.04 -27.98 -4.10
C VAL A 593 6.74 -27.85 -2.75
N ASP A 594 7.81 -27.07 -2.69
CA ASP A 594 8.51 -26.81 -1.44
C ASP A 594 7.77 -25.75 -0.61
N ILE A 595 7.37 -26.14 0.60
CA ILE A 595 6.70 -25.27 1.57
C ILE A 595 7.69 -24.93 2.67
N LEU A 596 8.04 -23.65 2.80
CA LEU A 596 9.05 -23.15 3.72
C LEU A 596 8.43 -22.20 4.74
N PHE A 597 8.98 -22.17 5.94
CA PHE A 597 8.55 -21.26 7.01
C PHE A 597 9.73 -20.45 7.54
N ASN A 598 9.45 -19.24 8.00
CA ASN A 598 10.45 -18.41 8.65
C ASN A 598 10.23 -18.41 10.17
N GLY A 599 10.88 -19.36 10.86
CA GLY A 599 10.80 -19.53 12.32
C GLY A 599 9.74 -20.51 12.79
N GLU A 600 9.56 -20.61 14.11
CA GLU A 600 8.65 -21.57 14.74
C GLU A 600 7.19 -21.25 14.42
N ILE A 601 6.42 -22.29 14.20
CA ILE A 601 4.98 -22.23 14.01
C ILE A 601 4.34 -22.77 15.28
N ARG A 602 3.53 -21.95 15.99
CA ARG A 602 3.07 -22.30 17.34
C ARG A 602 1.84 -23.22 17.35
N ASP A 603 0.89 -23.01 16.46
CA ASP A 603 -0.36 -23.78 16.39
C ASP A 603 -0.61 -24.31 14.97
N ILE A 604 0.24 -25.20 14.50
CA ILE A 604 -0.02 -25.87 13.23
C ILE A 604 -0.90 -27.08 13.47
N CYS A 605 -2.17 -26.83 13.35
CA CYS A 605 -3.11 -27.92 13.19
C CYS A 605 -3.01 -28.46 11.76
N ASN A 606 -2.80 -29.77 11.63
CA ASN A 606 -3.05 -30.55 10.40
C ASN A 606 -2.03 -30.42 9.25
N LEU A 607 -0.75 -30.11 9.46
CA LEU A 607 0.24 -30.40 8.43
C LEU A 607 0.57 -31.90 8.34
N SER A 608 0.53 -32.44 7.14
CA SER A 608 0.84 -33.84 6.84
C SER A 608 2.30 -34.10 6.49
N PHE A 609 3.17 -33.08 6.63
CA PHE A 609 4.60 -33.14 6.35
C PHE A 609 5.39 -32.45 7.46
N THR A 610 6.70 -32.71 7.53
CA THR A 610 7.61 -31.97 8.42
C THR A 610 7.98 -30.63 7.79
N PRO A 611 7.72 -29.50 8.45
CA PRO A 611 8.08 -28.19 7.93
C PRO A 611 9.59 -28.02 7.72
N SER A 612 9.97 -27.38 6.62
CA SER A 612 11.32 -26.87 6.36
C SER A 612 11.41 -25.40 6.73
N PHE A 613 12.56 -24.95 7.24
CA PHE A 613 12.70 -23.62 7.80
C PHE A 613 13.84 -22.84 7.15
N ILE A 614 13.54 -21.61 6.72
CA ILE A 614 14.57 -20.68 6.18
C ILE A 614 15.69 -20.45 7.19
N THR A 615 15.37 -20.37 8.48
CA THR A 615 16.33 -20.22 9.57
C THR A 615 17.33 -21.37 9.68
N ASN A 616 17.00 -22.55 9.14
CA ASN A 616 17.88 -23.72 9.11
C ASN A 616 18.71 -23.80 7.81
N GLY A 617 18.61 -22.81 6.93
CA GLY A 617 19.35 -22.77 5.67
C GLY A 617 18.58 -23.34 4.46
N ASP A 618 17.30 -23.68 4.63
CA ASP A 618 16.43 -24.13 3.53
C ASP A 618 15.98 -22.91 2.71
N ILE A 619 16.81 -22.49 1.76
CA ILE A 619 16.56 -21.28 0.95
C ILE A 619 16.03 -21.67 -0.43
N PRO A 620 15.00 -20.97 -0.97
CA PRO A 620 14.55 -21.17 -2.34
C PRO A 620 15.70 -21.06 -3.35
N SER A 621 15.69 -21.87 -4.38
CA SER A 621 16.66 -21.74 -5.48
C SER A 621 16.16 -20.71 -6.51
N SER A 622 17.07 -19.95 -7.12
CA SER A 622 16.78 -18.99 -8.18
C SER A 622 17.55 -19.28 -9.46
N GLU A 623 17.20 -18.60 -10.55
CA GLU A 623 17.95 -18.67 -11.82
C GLU A 623 19.36 -18.10 -11.68
N LEU A 624 19.51 -17.04 -10.85
CA LEU A 624 20.79 -16.42 -10.52
C LEU A 624 21.08 -16.65 -9.04
N SER A 625 22.29 -17.05 -8.72
CA SER A 625 22.78 -17.14 -7.34
C SER A 625 24.24 -16.66 -7.25
N LEU A 626 24.65 -16.26 -6.06
CA LEU A 626 26.06 -15.93 -5.77
C LEU A 626 26.72 -17.16 -5.16
N ALA A 627 27.98 -17.45 -5.53
CA ALA A 627 28.74 -18.55 -4.94
C ALA A 627 28.99 -18.36 -3.43
N GLU A 628 29.15 -17.11 -3.03
CA GLU A 628 29.21 -16.66 -1.64
C GLU A 628 28.06 -15.66 -1.44
N ASN A 629 27.16 -15.92 -0.50
CA ASN A 629 26.05 -15.02 -0.27
C ASN A 629 26.53 -13.62 0.11
N ASN A 630 26.00 -12.62 -0.58
CA ASN A 630 26.30 -11.21 -0.30
C ASN A 630 24.97 -10.43 -0.11
N PRO A 631 24.60 -10.11 1.12
CA PRO A 631 23.33 -9.44 1.41
C PRO A 631 23.27 -7.99 0.90
N SER A 632 24.40 -7.40 0.50
CA SER A 632 24.45 -6.08 -0.13
C SER A 632 24.10 -6.08 -1.63
N ILE A 633 23.93 -7.27 -2.23
CA ILE A 633 23.58 -7.38 -3.64
C ILE A 633 22.10 -7.74 -3.76
N MET A 634 21.30 -6.86 -4.34
CA MET A 634 19.94 -7.16 -4.75
C MET A 634 19.92 -7.63 -6.21
N SER A 635 18.94 -8.45 -6.58
CA SER A 635 18.77 -8.86 -7.97
C SER A 635 17.30 -8.95 -8.38
N ILE A 636 17.05 -8.70 -9.67
CA ILE A 636 15.77 -9.00 -10.31
C ILE A 636 16.01 -9.66 -11.67
N HIS A 637 15.18 -10.63 -12.02
CA HIS A 637 15.22 -11.35 -13.29
C HIS A 637 14.03 -10.98 -14.16
N ARG A 638 14.30 -10.51 -15.39
CA ARG A 638 13.28 -10.22 -16.41
C ARG A 638 13.46 -11.17 -17.59
N LYS A 639 12.40 -11.91 -17.92
CA LYS A 639 12.38 -12.79 -19.09
C LYS A 639 11.74 -12.06 -20.26
N ARG A 640 12.51 -11.88 -21.32
CA ARG A 640 12.09 -11.28 -22.59
C ARG A 640 11.99 -12.33 -23.69
N GLU A 641 11.45 -11.96 -24.85
CA GLU A 641 11.38 -12.84 -26.00
C GLU A 641 12.76 -13.16 -26.57
N ASP A 642 13.65 -12.15 -26.59
CA ASP A 642 14.98 -12.20 -27.18
C ASP A 642 16.10 -12.55 -26.20
N ALA A 643 15.90 -12.35 -24.91
CA ALA A 643 16.92 -12.57 -23.90
C ALA A 643 16.32 -12.62 -22.48
N ASP A 644 17.02 -13.27 -21.56
CA ASP A 644 16.83 -13.04 -20.13
C ASP A 644 17.76 -11.91 -19.66
N VAL A 645 17.25 -11.06 -18.79
CA VAL A 645 17.99 -9.92 -18.23
C VAL A 645 18.02 -10.04 -16.72
N PHE A 646 19.21 -9.96 -16.15
CA PHE A 646 19.46 -9.94 -14.71
C PHE A 646 20.03 -8.58 -14.33
N MET A 647 19.32 -7.83 -13.53
CA MET A 647 19.81 -6.59 -12.94
C MET A 647 20.30 -6.89 -11.53
N LEU A 648 21.53 -6.52 -11.23
CA LEU A 648 22.12 -6.57 -9.89
C LEU A 648 22.37 -5.14 -9.42
N VAL A 649 22.07 -4.88 -8.15
CA VAL A 649 22.30 -3.58 -7.52
C VAL A 649 23.18 -3.78 -6.31
N ASN A 650 24.31 -3.10 -6.27
CA ASN A 650 25.15 -3.02 -5.09
C ASN A 650 24.62 -1.91 -4.18
N THR A 651 24.14 -2.29 -3.01
CA THR A 651 23.61 -1.35 -2.00
C THR A 651 24.66 -0.92 -0.98
N ASP A 652 25.91 -1.39 -1.11
CA ASP A 652 27.02 -1.05 -0.23
C ASP A 652 27.87 0.09 -0.82
N THR A 653 28.57 0.81 0.02
CA THR A 653 29.56 1.83 -0.34
C THR A 653 30.94 1.23 -0.66
N LYS A 654 31.03 -0.08 -0.90
CA LYS A 654 32.24 -0.81 -1.25
C LYS A 654 32.10 -1.52 -2.59
N VAL A 655 33.21 -1.68 -3.28
CA VAL A 655 33.33 -2.54 -4.46
C VAL A 655 33.25 -4.01 -4.03
N HIS A 656 32.48 -4.80 -4.73
CA HIS A 656 32.38 -6.25 -4.50
C HIS A 656 32.83 -7.06 -5.70
N SER A 657 33.70 -8.05 -5.46
CA SER A 657 34.03 -9.09 -6.44
C SER A 657 33.00 -10.21 -6.34
N LEU A 658 32.24 -10.44 -7.38
CA LEU A 658 31.14 -11.39 -7.44
C LEU A 658 31.52 -12.63 -8.24
N LYS A 659 31.18 -13.81 -7.70
CA LYS A 659 31.15 -15.08 -8.43
C LYS A 659 29.67 -15.46 -8.60
N ILE A 660 29.16 -15.23 -9.80
CA ILE A 660 27.74 -15.41 -10.13
C ILE A 660 27.57 -16.75 -10.83
N LYS A 661 26.51 -17.46 -10.46
CA LYS A 661 26.05 -18.67 -11.12
C LYS A 661 24.65 -18.40 -11.71
N ILE A 662 24.51 -18.58 -13.04
CA ILE A 662 23.23 -18.44 -13.75
C ILE A 662 22.94 -19.79 -14.43
N LYS A 663 21.73 -20.33 -14.28
CA LYS A 663 21.32 -21.55 -15.03
C LYS A 663 21.47 -21.29 -16.52
N ALA A 664 22.17 -22.17 -17.24
CA ALA A 664 22.51 -21.97 -18.66
C ALA A 664 22.72 -23.27 -19.40
N SER A 665 22.48 -23.22 -20.72
CA SER A 665 22.89 -24.25 -21.68
C SER A 665 24.24 -23.87 -22.33
N THR A 666 24.86 -24.83 -22.98
CA THR A 666 26.16 -24.62 -23.68
C THR A 666 26.07 -23.68 -24.88
N THR A 667 24.85 -23.34 -25.33
CA THR A 667 24.59 -22.43 -26.45
C THR A 667 24.32 -20.99 -26.00
N ASP A 668 24.13 -20.76 -24.67
CA ASP A 668 23.82 -19.43 -24.16
C ASP A 668 25.04 -18.50 -24.22
N ALA A 669 24.80 -17.27 -24.65
CA ALA A 669 25.81 -16.20 -24.66
C ALA A 669 25.45 -15.11 -23.66
N PHE A 670 26.48 -14.52 -23.07
CA PHE A 670 26.32 -13.50 -22.01
C PHE A 670 26.95 -12.17 -22.43
N ALA A 671 26.32 -11.08 -22.03
CA ALA A 671 26.83 -9.73 -22.20
C ALA A 671 26.56 -8.86 -20.99
N ILE A 672 27.43 -7.92 -20.68
CA ILE A 672 27.14 -6.78 -19.81
C ILE A 672 26.51 -5.69 -20.66
N MET A 673 25.39 -5.12 -20.20
CA MET A 673 24.76 -3.99 -20.83
C MET A 673 25.00 -2.73 -20.01
N ASN A 674 25.63 -1.73 -20.64
CA ASN A 674 25.65 -0.39 -20.06
C ASN A 674 24.22 0.18 -20.16
N HIS A 675 23.58 0.39 -19.03
CA HIS A 675 22.17 0.82 -18.99
C HIS A 675 21.97 2.27 -19.43
N ILE A 676 23.02 3.11 -19.46
CA ILE A 676 22.94 4.50 -19.91
C ILE A 676 23.09 4.61 -21.44
N THR A 677 24.09 3.91 -22.02
CA THR A 677 24.37 3.97 -23.46
C THR A 677 23.65 2.89 -24.26
N GLY A 678 23.23 1.80 -23.62
CA GLY A 678 22.69 0.60 -24.25
C GLY A 678 23.75 -0.26 -24.94
N GLU A 679 25.02 0.09 -24.82
CA GLU A 679 26.14 -0.70 -25.38
C GLU A 679 26.26 -2.04 -24.65
N GLN A 680 26.58 -3.08 -25.42
CA GLN A 680 26.77 -4.43 -24.91
C GLN A 680 28.19 -4.89 -25.10
N THR A 681 28.80 -5.35 -24.03
CA THR A 681 30.11 -5.96 -24.03
C THR A 681 29.98 -7.45 -23.75
N ALA A 682 30.56 -8.29 -24.62
CA ALA A 682 30.54 -9.73 -24.41
C ALA A 682 31.16 -10.09 -23.05
N LEU A 683 30.48 -10.96 -22.31
CA LEU A 683 30.90 -11.41 -20.99
C LEU A 683 31.37 -12.85 -21.07
N HIS A 684 32.63 -13.11 -20.65
CA HIS A 684 33.15 -14.46 -20.58
C HIS A 684 32.44 -15.25 -19.43
N ALA A 685 31.82 -16.37 -19.80
CA ALA A 685 31.20 -17.31 -18.88
C ALA A 685 31.77 -18.70 -19.10
N ILE A 686 32.09 -19.39 -18.00
CA ILE A 686 32.47 -20.82 -18.05
C ILE A 686 31.20 -21.62 -17.82
N ILE A 687 30.78 -22.40 -18.81
CA ILE A 687 29.55 -23.22 -18.68
C ILE A 687 29.93 -24.62 -18.27
N SER A 688 29.48 -25.03 -17.09
CA SER A 688 29.57 -26.39 -16.55
C SER A 688 28.35 -26.75 -15.70
N ASP A 689 28.00 -28.02 -15.62
CA ASP A 689 26.91 -28.55 -14.76
C ASP A 689 25.58 -27.81 -14.93
N GLY A 690 25.24 -27.39 -16.16
CA GLY A 690 23.98 -26.69 -16.46
C GLY A 690 23.94 -25.25 -15.98
N ALA A 691 25.10 -24.64 -15.71
CA ALA A 691 25.18 -23.26 -15.26
C ALA A 691 26.39 -22.51 -15.91
N ALA A 692 26.25 -21.23 -16.10
CA ALA A 692 27.30 -20.28 -16.41
C ALA A 692 27.90 -19.73 -15.11
N HIS A 693 29.22 -19.84 -15.00
CA HIS A 693 30.00 -19.28 -13.91
C HIS A 693 30.69 -18.01 -14.41
N ILE A 694 30.36 -16.90 -13.78
CA ILE A 694 30.80 -15.54 -14.19
C ILE A 694 31.48 -14.89 -12.99
N SER A 695 32.70 -14.34 -13.25
CA SER A 695 33.41 -13.54 -12.24
C SER A 695 33.49 -12.10 -12.74
N LEU A 696 33.08 -11.15 -11.92
CA LEU A 696 33.10 -9.73 -12.22
C LEU A 696 33.11 -8.87 -10.94
N GLU A 697 33.39 -7.59 -11.11
CA GLU A 697 33.32 -6.59 -10.07
C GLU A 697 32.06 -5.70 -10.27
N ILE A 698 31.41 -5.33 -9.19
CA ILE A 698 30.38 -4.30 -9.16
C ILE A 698 30.86 -3.16 -8.27
N GLN A 699 30.81 -1.94 -8.80
CA GLN A 699 31.24 -0.75 -8.08
C GLN A 699 30.29 -0.43 -6.91
N ASP A 700 30.73 0.41 -5.99
CA ASP A 700 29.93 0.88 -4.87
C ASP A 700 28.69 1.64 -5.37
N LEU A 701 27.52 1.35 -4.78
CA LEU A 701 26.25 1.97 -5.13
C LEU A 701 25.93 1.94 -6.64
N ASP A 702 26.31 0.88 -7.34
CA ASP A 702 26.18 0.78 -8.80
C ASP A 702 25.19 -0.31 -9.22
N THR A 703 24.80 -0.24 -10.48
CA THR A 703 23.86 -1.17 -11.12
C THR A 703 24.53 -1.87 -12.29
N LEU A 704 24.50 -3.19 -12.26
CA LEU A 704 25.01 -4.05 -13.29
C LEU A 704 23.88 -4.80 -13.99
N ILE A 705 23.89 -4.84 -15.30
CA ILE A 705 22.90 -5.58 -16.09
C ILE A 705 23.61 -6.66 -16.91
N ILE A 706 23.21 -7.90 -16.67
CA ILE A 706 23.67 -9.07 -17.42
C ILE A 706 22.53 -9.53 -18.34
N ALA A 707 22.82 -9.64 -19.62
CA ALA A 707 21.92 -10.24 -20.60
C ALA A 707 22.37 -11.66 -20.92
N ARG A 708 21.42 -12.61 -20.96
CA ARG A 708 21.61 -13.97 -21.48
C ARG A 708 20.77 -14.13 -22.73
N SER A 709 21.39 -14.35 -23.86
CA SER A 709 20.74 -14.72 -25.13
C SER A 709 20.90 -16.21 -25.40
N LYS A 710 19.87 -16.84 -25.96
CA LYS A 710 19.86 -18.26 -26.35
C LYS A 710 20.46 -18.44 -27.74
#